data_535abc1e954fad606a7f7ba1b3a26aad
#
_entry.id   535abc1e954fad606a7f7ba1b3a26aad
#
_cell.length_a   1.000
_cell.length_b   1.000
_cell.length_c   1.000
_cell.angle_alpha   90.00
_cell.angle_beta   90.00
_cell.angle_gamma   90.00
#
_symmetry.space_group_name_H-M   'P 1'
#
loop_
_entity.id
_entity.type
_entity.pdbx_description
1 polymer ?
#
loop_
_entity_poly.entity_id
_entity_poly.type
_entity_poly.pdbx_seq_one_letter_code
_entity_poly.pdbx_strand_id
1 'polypeptide(L)'
;MTLRHYRRALAAATGAALLCVSLAAPSLAAPHSDTGDAALTTASATDEESAPISVVATRTDAIGDTLYVGDVVTVTFTYTNNTDSALTVFPVDSNLSGVLTTGAPNCRWHNLAAHTTKSCTSATHTVTQEDVAAGTFTPSATWAATRDRNGTDVIAGGITANADPVTVAQGDRPPAPDPLETPQDYAIGDKVRLASPGLAGFSCHRIPALTTANNGWIIASWDGRPNTCQDAPQANSIVYRISKDGGKSWTPIKTALAGTPGAEKIGYSDPSFVVDRTTGTIFLFSVKSYDAGLFQSQLGTDPAARNILHAHVVESHDNGETWVNPRTITDQVTAGYEGQWFTRFASSGEGIQLRYGAHAGRLIQQYAVANSGTTSLMAVSVYSDDHGATWKPGEPTEGSADENKVVELSDGRLLLNSRTQGTAGQRLEAISYDGGQTWGPFRHNWDLTDPRNNASIVRAYPDAPEGSARARVLLFSNADSSSARANGTIRVSYDDGFTWNDGKVFESGEMAYSTLHPLGDGTWGLLYESGGYKNIEFMRLDAAYLGLTDPGEEPAPEPQPTPDPTPEPQPTPEPAPAVTPAHWVNTGSGWKWQLEDSSYATNQTITIGDATYRFNAAGMMVTGWDLQDGKWSYYNAYGARVSGWVKDGSWYYLDPATGVMATGWVQVDGTWYLLSASGAMLTGWQHAGSWYYLAPSGAMLTGWQHVGVTWYYFAGDGHMVTGWQMIDGRWYYFASSGAWI
;
A
#
# COMPACT_ATOMS: atom_id res chain seq x y z
N MET A 1 61.46 -2.96 5.78
CA MET A 1 62.41 -1.83 6.04
C MET A 1 61.59 -0.67 6.50
N THR A 2 61.72 -0.39 7.79
CA THR A 2 61.81 0.84 8.60
C THR A 2 60.63 1.84 8.43
N LEU A 3 59.70 1.93 9.39
CA LEU A 3 59.69 2.47 10.79
C LEU A 3 60.02 3.98 10.90
N ARG A 4 59.10 4.75 11.43
CA ARG A 4 59.12 5.61 12.65
C ARG A 4 58.05 6.71 12.52
N HIS A 5 57.06 6.74 13.36
CA HIS A 5 56.93 7.32 14.71
C HIS A 5 57.25 8.82 14.78
N TYR A 6 56.26 9.63 15.22
CA TYR A 6 56.39 10.46 16.41
C TYR A 6 55.06 10.84 17.04
N ARG A 7 55.09 10.78 18.33
CA ARG A 7 54.06 11.00 19.36
C ARG A 7 54.15 12.41 19.99
N ARG A 8 53.04 12.83 20.64
CA ARG A 8 52.93 13.64 21.88
C ARG A 8 53.12 15.17 21.73
N ALA A 9 52.49 16.05 22.50
CA ALA A 9 51.87 16.09 23.85
C ALA A 9 50.97 17.35 23.95
N LEU A 10 49.83 17.37 24.66
CA LEU A 10 49.53 17.70 26.06
C LEU A 10 50.02 19.06 26.62
N ALA A 11 49.05 19.88 27.05
CA ALA A 11 48.94 20.66 28.30
C ALA A 11 47.86 21.70 28.13
N ALA A 12 46.80 21.79 28.83
CA ALA A 12 46.33 22.03 30.19
C ALA A 12 46.76 23.42 30.76
N ALA A 13 45.76 24.24 31.12
CA ALA A 13 45.55 24.93 32.40
C ALA A 13 44.53 26.07 32.23
N THR A 14 43.41 26.00 32.85
CA THR A 14 42.93 26.58 34.11
C THR A 14 42.79 28.10 34.16
N GLY A 15 41.61 28.56 34.60
CA GLY A 15 41.40 29.87 35.20
C GLY A 15 39.90 30.26 35.28
N ALA A 16 39.35 30.07 36.45
CA ALA A 16 37.99 30.47 36.88
C ALA A 16 37.87 31.95 37.12
N ALA A 17 36.66 32.47 36.98
CA ALA A 17 36.09 33.43 37.96
C ALA A 17 34.58 33.59 37.79
N LEU A 18 33.88 33.31 38.86
CA LEU A 18 32.49 33.60 39.19
C LEU A 18 32.19 35.07 39.14
N LEU A 19 30.99 35.47 38.72
CA LEU A 19 30.17 36.42 39.50
C LEU A 19 28.67 36.19 39.24
N CYS A 20 27.99 35.82 40.28
CA CYS A 20 26.51 35.84 40.43
C CYS A 20 26.01 37.26 40.61
N VAL A 21 24.89 37.60 39.96
CA VAL A 21 23.87 38.45 40.61
C VAL A 21 22.48 37.96 40.20
N SER A 22 21.70 37.69 41.21
CA SER A 22 20.33 37.20 41.23
C SER A 22 19.29 38.31 41.21
N LEU A 23 18.01 37.86 41.07
CA LEU A 23 16.72 38.51 41.36
C LEU A 23 15.99 39.06 40.13
N ALA A 24 14.71 38.82 39.86
CA ALA A 24 13.61 38.19 40.56
C ALA A 24 12.48 37.91 39.55
N ALA A 25 11.72 36.86 39.74
CA ALA A 25 10.40 36.71 39.15
C ALA A 25 9.35 37.50 39.94
N PRO A 26 8.22 37.85 39.35
CA PRO A 26 6.97 37.19 39.78
C PRO A 26 6.02 36.81 38.61
N SER A 27 5.52 35.66 38.70
CA SER A 27 4.19 35.08 38.99
C SER A 27 3.02 35.44 38.08
N LEU A 28 2.52 34.35 37.45
CA LEU A 28 1.12 33.92 37.30
C LEU A 28 0.04 34.91 36.82
N ALA A 29 -0.53 34.62 35.63
CA ALA A 29 -1.96 34.32 35.47
C ALA A 29 -2.29 33.92 34.03
N ALA A 30 -2.80 32.73 33.83
CA ALA A 30 -3.72 32.37 32.77
C ALA A 30 -5.14 32.42 33.39
N PRO A 31 -6.26 32.23 32.68
CA PRO A 31 -6.50 32.11 31.23
C PRO A 31 -7.61 33.03 30.71
N HIS A 32 -7.85 33.15 29.43
CA HIS A 32 -9.20 33.03 28.84
C HIS A 32 -9.17 33.02 27.31
N SER A 33 -9.93 32.08 26.76
CA SER A 33 -10.44 32.05 25.42
C SER A 33 -11.05 33.37 24.97
N ASP A 34 -10.79 33.81 23.73
CA ASP A 34 -11.91 34.19 22.88
C ASP A 34 -11.47 34.37 21.42
N THR A 35 -12.34 33.89 20.53
CA THR A 35 -12.42 34.15 19.11
C THR A 35 -12.53 35.65 18.85
N GLY A 36 -11.71 36.17 17.92
CA GLY A 36 -11.85 37.56 17.54
C GLY A 36 -11.20 37.94 16.25
N ASP A 37 -12.02 38.25 15.31
CA ASP A 37 -11.79 38.86 14.01
C ASP A 37 -10.57 39.79 13.93
N ALA A 38 -9.85 39.65 12.79
CA ALA A 38 -8.84 40.62 12.39
C ALA A 38 -9.47 42.00 12.18
N ALA A 39 -9.20 42.89 13.08
CA ALA A 39 -9.61 44.28 12.98
C ALA A 39 -8.76 45.00 11.93
N LEU A 40 -9.39 45.49 10.85
CA LEU A 40 -8.88 46.56 10.01
C LEU A 40 -8.53 47.76 10.87
N THR A 41 -7.27 48.13 10.94
CA THR A 41 -6.87 49.47 11.42
C THR A 41 -7.21 50.48 10.35
N THR A 42 -8.25 51.26 10.59
CA THR A 42 -8.58 52.45 9.82
C THR A 42 -7.55 53.54 10.03
N ALA A 43 -6.77 53.85 9.03
CA ALA A 43 -6.01 55.09 8.96
C ALA A 43 -7.01 56.25 8.74
N SER A 44 -6.82 57.31 9.55
CA SER A 44 -7.59 58.57 9.54
C SER A 44 -7.61 59.21 8.13
N ALA A 45 -8.81 59.51 7.66
CA ALA A 45 -9.04 60.26 6.40
C ALA A 45 -8.58 61.71 6.60
N THR A 46 -7.59 62.13 5.80
CA THR A 46 -7.47 63.49 5.31
C THR A 46 -7.97 63.47 3.88
N ASP A 47 -8.80 64.46 3.47
CA ASP A 47 -9.37 64.65 2.14
C ASP A 47 -8.26 64.65 1.09
N GLU A 48 -7.91 63.51 0.50
CA GLU A 48 -7.20 63.36 -0.76
C GLU A 48 -8.19 62.91 -1.82
N GLU A 49 -8.27 63.64 -2.90
CA GLU A 49 -8.91 63.23 -4.15
C GLU A 49 -8.49 61.80 -4.48
N SER A 50 -9.40 60.84 -4.44
CA SER A 50 -9.08 59.43 -4.53
C SER A 50 -8.22 59.13 -5.78
N ALA A 51 -7.02 58.53 -5.59
CA ALA A 51 -6.14 58.21 -6.69
C ALA A 51 -6.89 57.41 -7.77
N PRO A 52 -6.65 57.67 -9.06
CA PRO A 52 -7.38 57.04 -10.18
C PRO A 52 -7.32 55.50 -10.14
N ILE A 53 -6.28 54.92 -9.59
CA ILE A 53 -6.19 53.48 -9.27
C ILE A 53 -5.67 53.29 -7.85
N SER A 54 -6.08 52.22 -7.20
CA SER A 54 -5.47 51.70 -5.99
C SER A 54 -4.87 50.34 -6.28
N VAL A 55 -3.69 50.04 -5.69
CA VAL A 55 -3.00 48.76 -5.84
C VAL A 55 -2.61 48.27 -4.44
N VAL A 56 -2.94 46.99 -4.15
CA VAL A 56 -2.60 46.33 -2.90
C VAL A 56 -1.75 45.11 -3.24
N ALA A 57 -0.63 44.94 -2.57
CA ALA A 57 0.22 43.77 -2.66
C ALA A 57 -0.02 42.88 -1.44
N THR A 58 -0.27 41.59 -1.69
CA THR A 58 -0.46 40.60 -0.64
C THR A 58 0.44 39.41 -0.89
N ARG A 59 1.23 39.00 0.09
CA ARG A 59 2.02 37.79 0.03
C ARG A 59 1.07 36.59 0.15
N THR A 60 1.23 35.58 -0.74
CA THR A 60 0.30 34.43 -0.84
C THR A 60 1.02 33.07 -0.74
N ASP A 61 2.32 33.04 -0.53
CA ASP A 61 3.03 31.79 -0.22
C ASP A 61 2.72 31.33 1.22
N ALA A 62 2.95 30.04 1.48
CA ALA A 62 2.79 29.43 2.79
C ALA A 62 4.11 29.36 3.60
N ILE A 63 5.16 30.08 3.17
CA ILE A 63 6.46 30.10 3.81
C ILE A 63 6.41 31.10 4.96
N GLY A 64 6.86 30.75 6.16
CA GLY A 64 6.82 31.65 7.35
C GLY A 64 7.52 33.02 7.14
N ASP A 65 7.60 33.84 8.19
CA ASP A 65 8.12 35.21 8.13
C ASP A 65 9.64 35.30 7.96
N THR A 66 10.35 34.19 8.13
CA THR A 66 11.80 34.09 7.89
C THR A 66 12.06 33.23 6.65
N LEU A 67 12.75 33.81 5.67
CA LEU A 67 13.11 33.19 4.40
C LEU A 67 14.57 32.76 4.39
N TYR A 68 14.87 31.77 3.55
CA TYR A 68 16.21 31.24 3.32
C TYR A 68 16.50 31.20 1.82
N VAL A 69 17.78 31.13 1.43
CA VAL A 69 18.17 31.02 0.01
C VAL A 69 17.46 29.88 -0.69
N GLY A 70 16.88 30.18 -1.84
CA GLY A 70 16.10 29.22 -2.65
C GLY A 70 14.59 29.21 -2.36
N ASP A 71 14.11 29.85 -1.28
CA ASP A 71 12.68 30.03 -1.05
C ASP A 71 12.05 30.87 -2.16
N VAL A 72 10.80 30.57 -2.51
CA VAL A 72 10.09 31.29 -3.55
C VAL A 72 8.92 32.06 -2.94
N VAL A 73 9.09 33.37 -2.83
CA VAL A 73 8.02 34.29 -2.42
C VAL A 73 7.02 34.44 -3.56
N THR A 74 5.75 34.34 -3.26
CA THR A 74 4.65 34.60 -4.21
C THR A 74 3.80 35.75 -3.75
N VAL A 75 3.54 36.71 -4.64
CA VAL A 75 2.76 37.91 -4.33
C VAL A 75 1.60 38.05 -5.30
N THR A 76 0.44 38.40 -4.75
CA THR A 76 -0.73 38.79 -5.54
C THR A 76 -0.90 40.30 -5.45
N PHE A 77 -0.90 40.97 -6.60
CA PHE A 77 -1.26 42.38 -6.71
C PHE A 77 -2.72 42.52 -7.09
N THR A 78 -3.50 43.22 -6.28
CA THR A 78 -4.92 43.52 -6.56
C THR A 78 -5.02 45.01 -6.87
N TYR A 79 -5.47 45.34 -8.06
CA TYR A 79 -5.63 46.74 -8.51
C TYR A 79 -7.10 47.04 -8.86
N THR A 80 -7.53 48.23 -8.42
CA THR A 80 -8.89 48.72 -8.59
C THR A 80 -8.88 50.01 -9.41
N ASN A 81 -9.73 50.08 -10.41
CA ASN A 81 -10.02 51.32 -11.14
C ASN A 81 -11.03 52.14 -10.34
N ASN A 82 -10.62 53.28 -9.80
CA ASN A 82 -11.49 54.14 -9.00
C ASN A 82 -12.19 55.24 -9.81
N THR A 83 -12.06 55.23 -11.17
CA THR A 83 -12.67 56.24 -12.04
C THR A 83 -13.94 55.75 -12.69
N ASP A 84 -14.73 56.71 -13.25
CA ASP A 84 -15.98 56.43 -13.99
C ASP A 84 -15.75 55.97 -15.45
N SER A 85 -14.51 55.78 -15.87
CA SER A 85 -14.15 55.34 -17.22
C SER A 85 -13.21 54.15 -17.22
N ALA A 86 -13.21 53.38 -18.32
CA ALA A 86 -12.32 52.24 -18.44
C ALA A 86 -10.86 52.66 -18.58
N LEU A 87 -9.94 51.93 -17.93
CA LEU A 87 -8.49 52.20 -17.92
C LEU A 87 -7.67 51.02 -18.39
N THR A 88 -6.49 51.31 -18.92
CA THR A 88 -5.43 50.31 -19.04
C THR A 88 -4.51 50.43 -17.84
N VAL A 89 -4.38 49.38 -17.04
CA VAL A 89 -3.50 49.30 -15.84
C VAL A 89 -2.33 48.35 -16.11
N PHE A 90 -1.14 48.76 -15.79
CA PHE A 90 0.06 47.96 -16.04
C PHE A 90 1.20 48.30 -15.08
N PRO A 91 2.08 47.34 -14.78
CA PRO A 91 3.28 47.56 -13.98
C PRO A 91 4.36 48.24 -14.83
N VAL A 92 5.11 49.13 -14.22
CA VAL A 92 6.21 49.89 -14.85
C VAL A 92 7.59 49.52 -14.25
N ASP A 93 7.60 49.00 -13.03
CA ASP A 93 8.80 48.53 -12.35
C ASP A 93 8.41 47.45 -11.31
N SER A 94 9.32 46.50 -11.04
CA SER A 94 9.14 45.48 -10.02
C SER A 94 10.46 44.76 -9.70
N ASN A 95 10.64 44.37 -8.44
CA ASN A 95 11.70 43.46 -7.99
C ASN A 95 11.26 41.99 -8.04
N LEU A 96 10.10 41.69 -8.64
CA LEU A 96 9.53 40.34 -8.75
C LEU A 96 9.52 39.89 -10.21
N SER A 97 9.79 38.61 -10.43
CA SER A 97 9.61 37.94 -11.72
C SER A 97 8.13 37.79 -12.06
N GLY A 98 7.78 37.67 -13.35
CA GLY A 98 6.39 37.46 -13.79
C GLY A 98 5.50 38.70 -13.79
N VAL A 99 5.99 39.85 -13.32
CA VAL A 99 5.24 41.12 -13.29
C VAL A 99 5.38 41.91 -14.58
N LEU A 100 6.61 42.11 -15.07
CA LEU A 100 6.92 42.95 -16.24
C LEU A 100 6.94 42.19 -17.56
N THR A 101 6.47 40.95 -17.62
CA THR A 101 6.50 40.12 -18.84
C THR A 101 5.57 40.69 -19.93
N THR A 102 6.03 40.61 -21.18
CA THR A 102 5.26 41.09 -22.36
C THR A 102 4.34 40.02 -22.96
N GLY A 103 4.42 38.76 -22.48
CA GLY A 103 3.57 37.64 -22.89
C GLY A 103 2.50 37.31 -21.84
N ALA A 104 1.61 36.39 -22.15
CA ALA A 104 0.66 35.87 -21.15
C ALA A 104 1.28 34.68 -20.39
N PRO A 105 1.07 34.56 -19.05
CA PRO A 105 0.33 35.48 -18.18
C PRO A 105 1.18 36.72 -17.85
N ASN A 106 0.56 37.89 -17.82
CA ASN A 106 1.21 39.14 -17.43
C ASN A 106 0.27 39.95 -16.52
N CYS A 107 0.85 40.95 -15.83
CA CYS A 107 0.11 41.78 -14.90
C CYS A 107 -0.50 43.05 -15.57
N ARG A 108 -0.56 43.08 -16.88
CA ARG A 108 -1.19 44.19 -17.64
C ARG A 108 -2.66 43.90 -17.92
N TRP A 109 -3.54 44.87 -17.69
CA TRP A 109 -4.96 44.74 -17.95
C TRP A 109 -5.46 45.90 -18.84
N HIS A 110 -5.90 45.56 -20.03
CA HIS A 110 -6.51 46.53 -20.95
C HIS A 110 -8.02 46.66 -20.72
N ASN A 111 -8.53 47.86 -20.75
CA ASN A 111 -9.95 48.15 -20.63
C ASN A 111 -10.55 47.62 -19.30
N LEU A 112 -9.87 47.90 -18.18
CA LEU A 112 -10.41 47.65 -16.85
C LEU A 112 -11.60 48.59 -16.62
N ALA A 113 -12.82 48.04 -16.53
CA ALA A 113 -14.02 48.81 -16.42
C ALA A 113 -14.04 49.70 -15.17
N ALA A 114 -14.83 50.77 -15.19
CA ALA A 114 -15.04 51.66 -14.06
C ALA A 114 -15.37 50.86 -12.79
N HIS A 115 -14.80 51.25 -11.69
CA HIS A 115 -15.03 50.69 -10.33
C HIS A 115 -14.85 49.15 -10.24
N THR A 116 -14.00 48.56 -11.09
CA THR A 116 -13.73 47.13 -11.07
C THR A 116 -12.32 46.81 -10.57
N THR A 117 -12.19 45.62 -10.00
CA THR A 117 -10.93 45.09 -9.43
C THR A 117 -10.47 43.90 -10.23
N LYS A 118 -9.13 43.77 -10.40
CA LYS A 118 -8.45 42.60 -10.96
C LYS A 118 -7.21 42.28 -10.16
N SER A 119 -6.75 41.04 -10.28
CA SER A 119 -5.54 40.56 -9.59
C SER A 119 -4.53 39.99 -10.55
N CYS A 120 -3.26 40.22 -10.25
CA CYS A 120 -2.10 39.56 -10.84
C CYS A 120 -1.52 38.60 -9.80
N THR A 121 -1.49 37.31 -10.11
CA THR A 121 -1.06 36.21 -9.21
C THR A 121 0.24 35.55 -9.64
N SER A 122 0.91 36.09 -10.68
CA SER A 122 2.12 35.48 -11.27
C SER A 122 3.45 36.06 -10.74
N ALA A 123 3.38 36.96 -9.75
CA ALA A 123 4.55 37.64 -9.22
C ALA A 123 5.32 36.74 -8.25
N THR A 124 6.57 36.43 -8.57
CA THR A 124 7.44 35.57 -7.72
C THR A 124 8.83 36.16 -7.58
N HIS A 125 9.50 35.81 -6.48
CA HIS A 125 10.93 36.06 -6.26
C HIS A 125 11.57 34.84 -5.61
N THR A 126 12.69 34.39 -6.14
CA THR A 126 13.50 33.35 -5.49
C THR A 126 14.58 34.03 -4.66
N VAL A 127 14.56 33.78 -3.36
CA VAL A 127 15.50 34.37 -2.40
C VAL A 127 16.94 33.99 -2.76
N THR A 128 17.79 35.01 -2.84
CA THR A 128 19.19 34.89 -3.26
C THR A 128 20.18 35.19 -2.12
N GLN A 129 21.48 34.99 -2.34
CA GLN A 129 22.52 35.39 -1.41
C GLN A 129 22.59 36.91 -1.23
N GLU A 130 22.13 37.70 -2.21
CA GLU A 130 22.07 39.17 -2.13
C GLU A 130 20.97 39.58 -1.13
N ASP A 131 19.84 38.90 -1.13
CA ASP A 131 18.75 39.12 -0.15
C ASP A 131 19.20 38.78 1.28
N VAL A 132 20.03 37.72 1.41
CA VAL A 132 20.68 37.37 2.70
C VAL A 132 21.58 38.50 3.19
N ALA A 133 22.37 39.08 2.29
CA ALA A 133 23.28 40.21 2.63
C ALA A 133 22.49 41.47 3.04
N ALA A 134 21.29 41.67 2.46
CA ALA A 134 20.37 42.75 2.83
C ALA A 134 19.64 42.50 4.15
N GLY A 135 19.48 41.23 4.57
CA GLY A 135 18.79 40.81 5.81
C GLY A 135 17.26 40.88 5.75
N THR A 136 16.70 41.61 4.78
CA THR A 136 15.25 41.73 4.57
C THR A 136 14.96 41.85 3.07
N PHE A 137 13.81 41.35 2.64
CA PHE A 137 13.31 41.53 1.30
C PHE A 137 11.89 42.09 1.35
N THR A 138 11.63 43.17 0.60
CA THR A 138 10.31 43.78 0.48
C THR A 138 9.79 43.57 -0.93
N PRO A 139 8.81 42.69 -1.16
CA PRO A 139 8.21 42.51 -2.48
C PRO A 139 7.52 43.78 -2.94
N SER A 140 7.82 44.25 -4.15
CA SER A 140 7.38 45.57 -4.63
C SER A 140 7.10 45.58 -6.12
N ALA A 141 6.08 46.34 -6.52
CA ALA A 141 5.88 46.73 -7.91
C ALA A 141 5.27 48.14 -8.01
N THR A 142 5.67 48.87 -9.03
CA THR A 142 5.16 50.22 -9.34
C THR A 142 4.23 50.15 -10.56
N TRP A 143 3.11 50.81 -10.50
CA TRP A 143 2.03 50.72 -11.45
C TRP A 143 1.68 52.06 -12.11
N ALA A 144 1.16 51.99 -13.33
CA ALA A 144 0.63 53.14 -14.04
C ALA A 144 -0.75 52.83 -14.65
N ALA A 145 -1.53 53.85 -14.89
CA ALA A 145 -2.80 53.74 -15.58
C ALA A 145 -2.93 54.79 -16.71
N THR A 146 -3.50 54.38 -17.83
CA THR A 146 -3.74 55.21 -19.02
C THR A 146 -5.16 55.05 -19.52
N ARG A 147 -5.73 56.09 -20.20
CA ARG A 147 -7.03 55.97 -20.89
C ARG A 147 -6.90 55.24 -22.21
N ASP A 148 -5.76 55.32 -22.82
CA ASP A 148 -5.48 54.63 -24.10
C ASP A 148 -4.79 53.31 -23.95
N ARG A 149 -4.86 52.49 -24.99
CA ARG A 149 -4.22 51.16 -25.02
C ARG A 149 -2.68 51.22 -25.20
N ASN A 150 -2.21 52.34 -25.74
CA ASN A 150 -0.80 52.52 -26.12
C ASN A 150 0.06 53.06 -24.97
N GLY A 151 -0.56 53.46 -23.85
CA GLY A 151 0.18 53.99 -22.69
C GLY A 151 0.60 55.45 -22.81
N THR A 152 -0.03 56.23 -23.68
CA THR A 152 0.32 57.63 -23.98
C THR A 152 -0.50 58.66 -23.23
N ASP A 153 -1.75 58.39 -22.91
CA ASP A 153 -2.61 59.23 -22.08
C ASP A 153 -2.56 58.79 -20.61
N VAL A 154 -1.48 59.09 -19.93
CA VAL A 154 -1.18 58.70 -18.56
C VAL A 154 -2.05 59.53 -17.58
N ILE A 155 -2.87 58.87 -16.76
CA ILE A 155 -3.71 59.52 -15.76
C ILE A 155 -3.23 59.24 -14.34
N ALA A 156 -2.47 58.16 -14.15
CA ALA A 156 -1.77 57.82 -12.91
C ALA A 156 -0.47 57.08 -13.25
N GLY A 157 0.59 57.37 -12.53
CA GLY A 157 1.90 56.72 -12.70
C GLY A 157 2.70 56.75 -11.39
N GLY A 158 3.59 55.80 -11.22
CA GLY A 158 4.44 55.73 -10.05
C GLY A 158 3.72 55.26 -8.75
N ILE A 159 2.59 54.57 -8.86
CA ILE A 159 1.88 54.02 -7.68
C ILE A 159 2.61 52.75 -7.29
N THR A 160 3.38 52.80 -6.20
CA THR A 160 4.12 51.66 -5.68
C THR A 160 3.29 50.90 -4.63
N ALA A 161 3.13 49.60 -4.82
CA ALA A 161 2.52 48.69 -3.86
C ALA A 161 3.59 47.74 -3.33
N ASN A 162 3.74 47.70 -2.03
CA ASN A 162 4.65 46.80 -1.30
C ASN A 162 3.85 45.77 -0.53
N ALA A 163 4.26 44.51 -0.56
CA ALA A 163 3.83 43.55 0.46
C ALA A 163 4.69 43.72 1.72
N ASP A 164 4.27 43.11 2.80
CA ASP A 164 5.01 43.17 4.07
C ASP A 164 6.44 42.66 3.89
N PRO A 165 7.44 43.37 4.46
CA PRO A 165 8.82 42.95 4.40
C PRO A 165 9.02 41.65 5.14
N VAL A 166 9.87 40.76 4.59
CA VAL A 166 10.22 39.48 5.20
C VAL A 166 11.69 39.48 5.61
N THR A 167 11.98 38.79 6.71
CA THR A 167 13.35 38.60 7.18
C THR A 167 14.03 37.52 6.34
N VAL A 168 15.26 37.75 5.90
CA VAL A 168 16.09 36.76 5.19
C VAL A 168 17.25 36.35 6.08
N ALA A 169 17.30 35.07 6.45
CA ALA A 169 18.30 34.53 7.36
C ALA A 169 19.48 33.92 6.63
N GLN A 170 20.65 33.95 7.29
CA GLN A 170 21.86 33.25 6.81
C GLN A 170 21.77 31.74 7.12
N GLY A 171 22.36 30.94 6.24
CA GLY A 171 22.43 29.49 6.40
C GLY A 171 21.24 28.73 5.85
N ASP A 172 21.25 27.45 6.08
CA ASP A 172 20.13 26.57 5.67
C ASP A 172 18.95 26.77 6.61
N ARG A 173 17.74 26.60 6.07
CA ARG A 173 16.51 26.61 6.89
C ARG A 173 16.65 25.54 7.98
N PRO A 174 16.49 25.89 9.27
CA PRO A 174 16.38 24.88 10.32
C PRO A 174 15.25 23.91 9.95
N PRO A 175 15.46 22.60 10.03
CA PRO A 175 14.38 21.66 9.84
C PRO A 175 13.25 22.04 10.82
N ALA A 176 12.03 22.19 10.30
CA ALA A 176 10.87 22.35 11.16
C ALA A 176 10.84 21.15 12.12
N PRO A 177 10.57 21.34 13.41
CA PRO A 177 10.41 20.21 14.31
C PRO A 177 9.36 19.28 13.73
N ASP A 178 9.72 17.99 13.59
CA ASP A 178 8.83 17.01 13.02
C ASP A 178 7.62 16.82 13.96
N PRO A 179 6.40 17.16 13.56
CA PRO A 179 5.23 17.09 14.45
C PRO A 179 4.98 15.65 14.94
N LEU A 180 5.56 14.64 14.30
CA LEU A 180 5.41 13.24 14.67
C LEU A 180 6.32 12.79 15.82
N GLU A 181 7.29 13.61 16.26
CA GLU A 181 8.14 13.28 17.40
C GLU A 181 7.40 13.39 18.76
N THR A 182 6.30 14.12 18.79
CA THR A 182 5.46 14.22 19.99
C THR A 182 4.36 13.16 19.96
N PRO A 183 4.25 12.31 21.00
CA PRO A 183 3.20 11.29 21.05
C PRO A 183 1.80 11.90 20.94
N GLN A 184 0.98 11.30 20.07
CA GLN A 184 -0.42 11.64 19.87
C GLN A 184 -1.29 10.39 20.10
N ASP A 185 -2.45 10.58 20.69
CA ASP A 185 -3.43 9.50 20.86
C ASP A 185 -4.30 9.37 19.60
N TYR A 186 -3.72 8.82 18.53
CA TYR A 186 -4.45 8.51 17.31
C TYR A 186 -5.47 7.41 17.59
N ALA A 187 -6.69 7.61 17.12
CA ALA A 187 -7.72 6.58 17.18
C ALA A 187 -7.42 5.45 16.17
N ILE A 188 -8.02 4.30 16.40
CA ILE A 188 -8.00 3.21 15.42
C ILE A 188 -8.61 3.69 14.10
N GLY A 189 -7.88 3.50 13.01
CA GLY A 189 -8.27 3.95 11.67
C GLY A 189 -7.87 5.38 11.33
N ASP A 190 -7.28 6.14 12.25
CA ASP A 190 -6.73 7.46 11.94
C ASP A 190 -5.52 7.36 11.02
N LYS A 191 -5.42 8.30 10.09
CA LYS A 191 -4.32 8.40 9.13
C LYS A 191 -3.19 9.27 9.71
N VAL A 192 -2.02 8.67 9.87
CA VAL A 192 -0.80 9.35 10.31
C VAL A 192 0.13 9.53 9.12
N ARG A 193 0.35 10.77 8.70
CA ARG A 193 1.19 11.07 7.53
C ARG A 193 2.67 11.00 7.90
N LEU A 194 3.36 9.93 7.48
CA LEU A 194 4.78 9.75 7.76
C LEU A 194 5.69 10.51 6.78
N ALA A 195 5.24 10.74 5.55
CA ALA A 195 5.98 11.53 4.57
C ALA A 195 5.06 12.22 3.55
N SER A 196 5.55 13.37 3.05
CA SER A 196 4.95 14.14 1.96
C SER A 196 6.05 14.75 1.09
N PRO A 197 5.74 15.19 -0.15
CA PRO A 197 6.74 15.79 -1.04
C PRO A 197 7.50 16.94 -0.37
N GLY A 198 8.82 16.95 -0.55
CA GLY A 198 9.74 17.94 0.02
C GLY A 198 10.28 17.59 1.40
N LEU A 199 9.67 16.67 2.13
CA LEU A 199 10.13 16.28 3.47
C LEU A 199 11.50 15.60 3.40
N ALA A 200 12.41 15.99 4.29
CA ALA A 200 13.81 15.52 4.34
C ALA A 200 14.59 15.68 3.01
N GLY A 201 14.20 16.66 2.16
CA GLY A 201 14.86 16.95 0.89
C GLY A 201 14.46 16.04 -0.27
N PHE A 202 13.45 15.18 -0.11
CA PHE A 202 12.98 14.29 -1.17
C PHE A 202 11.71 14.83 -1.83
N SER A 203 11.75 14.99 -3.15
CA SER A 203 10.60 15.48 -3.93
C SER A 203 9.44 14.47 -4.00
N CYS A 204 9.73 13.20 -3.75
CA CYS A 204 8.74 12.12 -3.81
C CYS A 204 9.09 11.01 -2.81
N HIS A 205 8.05 10.41 -2.22
CA HIS A 205 8.15 9.26 -1.32
C HIS A 205 7.28 8.15 -1.86
N ARG A 206 7.88 6.95 -2.07
CA ARG A 206 7.18 5.81 -2.67
C ARG A 206 7.59 4.48 -2.04
N ILE A 207 6.84 3.43 -2.34
CA ILE A 207 7.19 2.02 -2.09
C ILE A 207 7.26 1.71 -0.59
N PRO A 208 6.11 1.57 0.08
CA PRO A 208 6.05 1.33 1.51
C PRO A 208 6.49 -0.09 1.89
N ALA A 209 7.24 -0.20 2.97
CA ALA A 209 7.60 -1.42 3.68
C ALA A 209 7.39 -1.23 5.18
N LEU A 210 6.83 -2.24 5.85
CA LEU A 210 6.47 -2.16 7.26
C LEU A 210 6.84 -3.46 7.96
N THR A 211 7.41 -3.35 9.16
CA THR A 211 7.66 -4.51 10.02
C THR A 211 7.70 -4.10 11.49
N THR A 212 7.79 -5.09 12.38
CA THR A 212 8.11 -4.89 13.80
C THR A 212 9.42 -5.58 14.16
N ALA A 213 10.23 -4.94 14.98
CA ALA A 213 11.36 -5.58 15.63
C ALA A 213 10.88 -6.53 16.77
N ASN A 214 11.76 -7.41 17.26
CA ASN A 214 11.41 -8.35 18.34
C ASN A 214 11.04 -7.65 19.66
N ASN A 215 11.43 -6.40 19.86
CA ASN A 215 11.05 -5.60 21.01
C ASN A 215 9.70 -4.84 20.83
N GLY A 216 8.98 -5.09 19.74
CA GLY A 216 7.68 -4.46 19.42
C GLY A 216 7.77 -3.07 18.78
N TRP A 217 8.98 -2.55 18.48
CA TRP A 217 9.09 -1.29 17.75
C TRP A 217 8.62 -1.45 16.30
N ILE A 218 7.85 -0.48 15.82
CA ILE A 218 7.36 -0.46 14.45
C ILE A 218 8.39 0.27 13.57
N ILE A 219 8.77 -0.33 12.46
CA ILE A 219 9.70 0.24 11.48
C ILE A 219 8.97 0.40 10.15
N ALA A 220 8.79 1.63 9.72
CA ALA A 220 8.21 2.00 8.43
C ALA A 220 9.30 2.53 7.52
N SER A 221 9.45 1.97 6.33
CA SER A 221 10.48 2.34 5.35
C SER A 221 9.86 2.59 3.98
N TRP A 222 10.54 3.39 3.16
CA TRP A 222 10.12 3.69 1.79
C TRP A 222 11.27 4.30 0.97
N ASP A 223 11.06 4.49 -0.34
CA ASP A 223 11.97 5.23 -1.20
C ASP A 223 11.87 6.74 -0.93
N GLY A 224 12.97 7.37 -0.59
CA GLY A 224 13.17 8.81 -0.70
C GLY A 224 13.75 9.16 -2.06
N ARG A 225 12.97 9.82 -2.93
CA ARG A 225 13.32 10.13 -4.32
C ARG A 225 13.64 11.62 -4.48
N PRO A 226 14.88 12.00 -4.79
CA PRO A 226 15.31 13.39 -4.64
C PRO A 226 14.72 14.35 -5.69
N ASN A 227 14.54 13.91 -6.94
CA ASN A 227 14.20 14.83 -8.04
C ASN A 227 12.83 14.58 -8.68
N THR A 228 12.43 13.33 -8.79
CA THR A 228 11.20 12.90 -9.46
C THR A 228 10.63 11.65 -8.78
N CYS A 229 9.40 11.26 -9.11
CA CYS A 229 8.83 9.99 -8.67
C CYS A 229 9.25 8.77 -9.52
N GLN A 230 10.23 8.92 -10.41
CA GLN A 230 10.67 7.84 -11.29
C GLN A 230 11.42 6.74 -10.54
N ASP A 231 11.25 5.50 -11.03
CA ASP A 231 11.96 4.32 -10.55
C ASP A 231 13.45 4.33 -10.94
N ALA A 232 14.20 3.29 -10.57
CA ALA A 232 15.59 3.11 -10.98
C ALA A 232 15.77 3.29 -12.51
N PRO A 233 16.85 3.91 -12.96
CA PRO A 233 18.10 4.23 -12.27
C PRO A 233 18.18 5.69 -11.79
N GLN A 234 17.58 6.01 -10.68
CA GLN A 234 17.68 7.32 -10.04
C GLN A 234 18.55 7.23 -8.78
N ALA A 235 18.99 8.38 -8.24
CA ALA A 235 19.73 8.44 -6.97
C ALA A 235 18.79 8.34 -5.76
N ASN A 236 17.87 7.38 -5.80
CA ASN A 236 16.91 7.14 -4.72
C ASN A 236 17.62 6.62 -3.46
N SER A 237 17.07 6.92 -2.31
CA SER A 237 17.55 6.45 -1.01
C SER A 237 16.49 5.59 -0.35
N ILE A 238 16.90 4.62 0.48
CA ILE A 238 15.96 3.97 1.39
C ILE A 238 15.96 4.75 2.70
N VAL A 239 14.78 5.27 3.04
CA VAL A 239 14.55 6.05 4.26
C VAL A 239 13.54 5.37 5.15
N TYR A 240 13.54 5.71 6.45
CA TYR A 240 12.68 5.05 7.41
C TYR A 240 12.40 5.92 8.64
N ARG A 241 11.37 5.54 9.39
CA ARG A 241 11.03 6.02 10.74
C ARG A 241 10.81 4.84 11.66
N ILE A 242 11.02 5.05 12.95
CA ILE A 242 10.73 4.08 14.00
C ILE A 242 9.69 4.69 14.95
N SER A 243 8.67 3.91 15.27
CA SER A 243 7.80 4.18 16.41
C SER A 243 8.12 3.19 17.54
N LYS A 244 8.34 3.72 18.74
CA LYS A 244 8.67 2.95 19.95
C LYS A 244 7.47 2.79 20.89
N ASP A 245 6.34 3.38 20.53
CA ASP A 245 5.14 3.56 21.37
C ASP A 245 3.85 3.14 20.64
N GLY A 246 3.98 2.20 19.68
CA GLY A 246 2.83 1.64 18.98
C GLY A 246 2.20 2.57 17.93
N GLY A 247 2.96 3.49 17.34
CA GLY A 247 2.51 4.41 16.30
C GLY A 247 2.06 5.78 16.81
N LYS A 248 2.19 6.06 18.10
CA LYS A 248 1.80 7.35 18.68
C LYS A 248 2.81 8.47 18.38
N SER A 249 4.09 8.12 18.30
CA SER A 249 5.14 9.03 17.83
C SER A 249 6.10 8.29 16.91
N TRP A 250 6.84 9.06 16.12
CA TRP A 250 7.79 8.55 15.13
C TRP A 250 9.08 9.35 15.16
N THR A 251 10.21 8.69 15.03
CA THR A 251 11.50 9.39 14.87
C THR A 251 11.49 10.31 13.65
N PRO A 252 12.36 11.31 13.57
CA PRO A 252 12.65 11.97 12.28
C PRO A 252 12.98 10.94 11.20
N ILE A 253 12.82 11.34 9.93
CA ILE A 253 13.23 10.48 8.81
C ILE A 253 14.74 10.23 8.92
N LYS A 254 15.09 8.95 8.97
CA LYS A 254 16.47 8.45 8.94
C LYS A 254 16.74 7.82 7.56
N THR A 255 18.00 7.75 7.16
CA THR A 255 18.42 7.09 5.92
C THR A 255 19.13 5.78 6.24
N ALA A 256 18.59 4.67 5.73
CA ALA A 256 19.24 3.36 5.83
C ALA A 256 20.30 3.18 4.72
N LEU A 257 19.96 3.57 3.50
CA LEU A 257 20.83 3.48 2.32
C LEU A 257 20.75 4.80 1.54
N ALA A 258 21.85 5.53 1.47
CA ALA A 258 21.91 6.83 0.82
C ALA A 258 22.21 6.71 -0.68
N GLY A 259 21.34 7.23 -1.53
CA GLY A 259 21.62 7.43 -2.95
C GLY A 259 22.64 8.54 -3.17
N THR A 260 23.43 8.41 -4.23
CA THR A 260 24.45 9.40 -4.62
C THR A 260 24.14 9.89 -6.03
N PRO A 261 23.95 11.19 -6.26
CA PRO A 261 23.74 11.75 -7.60
C PRO A 261 25.07 11.96 -8.34
N GLY A 262 24.99 12.31 -9.64
CA GLY A 262 26.14 12.69 -10.45
C GLY A 262 26.75 11.54 -11.25
N ALA A 263 28.05 11.69 -11.64
CA ALA A 263 28.74 10.71 -12.48
C ALA A 263 28.90 9.33 -11.81
N GLU A 264 29.10 9.33 -10.50
CA GLU A 264 29.18 8.11 -9.68
C GLU A 264 27.83 7.74 -9.07
N LYS A 265 26.76 7.96 -9.82
CA LYS A 265 25.40 7.71 -9.36
C LYS A 265 25.23 6.31 -8.78
N ILE A 266 24.62 6.26 -7.60
CA ILE A 266 24.14 5.05 -6.93
C ILE A 266 22.71 5.33 -6.47
N GLY A 267 21.81 4.39 -6.68
CA GLY A 267 20.44 4.47 -6.17
C GLY A 267 20.01 3.19 -5.50
N TYR A 268 19.11 3.31 -4.52
CA TYR A 268 18.48 2.21 -3.82
C TYR A 268 16.96 2.38 -3.86
N SER A 269 16.23 1.33 -4.17
CA SER A 269 14.77 1.35 -4.29
C SER A 269 14.15 0.04 -3.81
N ASP A 270 12.84 0.03 -3.64
CA ASP A 270 12.03 -1.14 -3.35
C ASP A 270 12.41 -1.83 -2.02
N PRO A 271 12.30 -1.13 -0.87
CA PRO A 271 12.60 -1.71 0.43
C PRO A 271 11.68 -2.89 0.75
N SER A 272 12.24 -3.95 1.31
CA SER A 272 11.50 -5.10 1.82
C SER A 272 12.18 -5.66 3.07
N PHE A 273 11.41 -5.91 4.12
CA PHE A 273 11.91 -6.45 5.37
C PHE A 273 11.78 -7.96 5.44
N VAL A 274 12.76 -8.61 6.04
CA VAL A 274 12.64 -9.97 6.58
C VAL A 274 13.21 -9.95 7.99
N VAL A 275 12.44 -10.40 8.96
CA VAL A 275 12.88 -10.45 10.35
C VAL A 275 13.13 -11.90 10.77
N ASP A 276 14.33 -12.20 11.16
CA ASP A 276 14.63 -13.45 11.85
C ASP A 276 14.21 -13.33 13.32
N ARG A 277 13.06 -13.87 13.64
CA ARG A 277 12.50 -13.83 15.00
C ARG A 277 13.32 -14.61 16.02
N THR A 278 14.17 -15.53 15.56
CA THR A 278 15.07 -16.34 16.41
C THR A 278 16.26 -15.51 16.90
N THR A 279 16.90 -14.75 16.00
CA THR A 279 18.10 -13.96 16.34
C THR A 279 17.78 -12.49 16.64
N GLY A 280 16.62 -12.00 16.20
CA GLY A 280 16.24 -10.59 16.25
C GLY A 280 16.85 -9.75 15.12
N THR A 281 17.57 -10.37 14.19
CA THR A 281 18.16 -9.68 13.04
C THR A 281 17.09 -9.24 12.07
N ILE A 282 17.13 -7.96 11.65
CA ILE A 282 16.24 -7.41 10.63
C ILE A 282 17.06 -7.25 9.35
N PHE A 283 16.64 -7.91 8.29
CA PHE A 283 17.18 -7.75 6.94
C PHE A 283 16.34 -6.74 6.17
N LEU A 284 17.00 -5.75 5.56
CA LEU A 284 16.36 -4.79 4.64
C LEU A 284 16.93 -5.03 3.25
N PHE A 285 16.13 -5.67 2.41
CA PHE A 285 16.42 -5.87 1.00
C PHE A 285 16.10 -4.62 0.21
N SER A 286 16.82 -4.43 -0.89
CA SER A 286 16.59 -3.35 -1.84
C SER A 286 17.16 -3.70 -3.21
N VAL A 287 16.71 -2.97 -4.22
CA VAL A 287 17.39 -2.85 -5.50
C VAL A 287 18.52 -1.85 -5.34
N LYS A 288 19.73 -2.20 -5.80
CA LYS A 288 20.83 -1.26 -5.99
C LYS A 288 21.06 -1.06 -7.48
N SER A 289 21.02 0.18 -7.93
CA SER A 289 21.19 0.55 -9.34
C SER A 289 22.29 1.61 -9.51
N TYR A 290 22.92 1.56 -10.67
CA TYR A 290 23.82 2.58 -11.14
C TYR A 290 23.22 3.27 -12.38
N ASP A 291 23.42 2.71 -13.57
CA ASP A 291 23.01 3.32 -14.84
C ASP A 291 21.87 2.54 -15.52
N ALA A 292 21.56 1.33 -15.06
CA ALA A 292 20.50 0.48 -15.61
C ALA A 292 19.26 0.42 -14.70
N GLY A 293 18.09 0.54 -15.29
CA GLY A 293 16.80 0.20 -14.68
C GLY A 293 16.38 -1.24 -14.98
N LEU A 294 15.13 -1.58 -14.65
CA LEU A 294 14.62 -2.95 -14.68
C LEU A 294 14.87 -3.67 -16.03
N PHE A 295 14.41 -3.08 -17.13
CA PHE A 295 14.50 -3.71 -18.46
C PHE A 295 15.74 -3.28 -19.27
N GLN A 296 16.62 -2.42 -18.72
CA GLN A 296 17.91 -2.03 -19.29
C GLN A 296 19.07 -2.82 -18.66
N SER A 297 18.81 -3.57 -17.58
CA SER A 297 19.79 -4.43 -16.93
C SER A 297 20.31 -5.49 -17.87
N GLN A 298 21.55 -5.94 -17.65
CA GLN A 298 22.21 -6.97 -18.43
C GLN A 298 22.53 -8.22 -17.59
N LEU A 299 22.91 -9.30 -18.27
CA LEU A 299 23.40 -10.50 -17.61
C LEU A 299 24.67 -10.20 -16.82
N GLY A 300 24.82 -10.85 -15.69
CA GLY A 300 26.01 -10.78 -14.86
C GLY A 300 25.71 -10.64 -13.37
N THR A 301 26.76 -10.82 -12.57
CA THR A 301 26.71 -10.77 -11.10
C THR A 301 27.82 -9.94 -10.48
N ASP A 302 28.71 -9.35 -11.29
CA ASP A 302 29.79 -8.48 -10.80
C ASP A 302 29.21 -7.25 -10.08
N PRO A 303 29.43 -7.08 -8.77
CA PRO A 303 28.84 -6.01 -7.98
C PRO A 303 29.31 -4.59 -8.39
N ALA A 304 30.40 -4.50 -9.18
CA ALA A 304 30.90 -3.24 -9.74
C ALA A 304 30.29 -2.88 -11.10
N ALA A 305 29.58 -3.81 -11.73
CA ALA A 305 29.00 -3.59 -13.06
C ALA A 305 27.84 -2.57 -13.01
N ARG A 306 28.02 -1.44 -13.69
CA ARG A 306 27.06 -0.33 -13.66
C ARG A 306 25.81 -0.56 -14.52
N ASN A 307 25.86 -1.51 -15.44
CA ASN A 307 24.78 -1.89 -16.36
C ASN A 307 23.93 -3.05 -15.85
N ILE A 308 24.08 -3.43 -14.57
CA ILE A 308 23.31 -4.49 -13.91
C ILE A 308 22.44 -3.87 -12.81
N LEU A 309 21.20 -4.35 -12.70
CA LEU A 309 20.35 -4.10 -11.56
C LEU A 309 20.65 -5.14 -10.48
N HIS A 310 21.13 -4.69 -9.33
CA HIS A 310 21.68 -5.57 -8.31
C HIS A 310 20.67 -5.86 -7.19
N ALA A 311 20.68 -7.08 -6.69
CA ALA A 311 20.07 -7.45 -5.41
C ALA A 311 21.00 -7.00 -4.28
N HIS A 312 20.46 -6.30 -3.31
CA HIS A 312 21.22 -5.72 -2.19
C HIS A 312 20.50 -5.97 -0.87
N VAL A 313 21.25 -6.12 0.20
CA VAL A 313 20.74 -6.30 1.56
C VAL A 313 21.64 -5.60 2.58
N VAL A 314 21.01 -5.09 3.64
CA VAL A 314 21.65 -4.51 4.82
C VAL A 314 20.95 -5.06 6.07
N GLU A 315 21.63 -5.10 7.20
CA GLU A 315 21.15 -5.72 8.43
C GLU A 315 21.07 -4.73 9.58
N SER A 316 20.12 -4.97 10.49
CA SER A 316 20.08 -4.32 11.80
C SER A 316 20.04 -5.39 12.90
N HIS A 317 20.85 -5.19 13.94
CA HIS A 317 20.91 -6.03 15.14
C HIS A 317 20.47 -5.29 16.40
N ASP A 318 19.97 -4.06 16.24
CA ASP A 318 19.58 -3.14 17.31
C ASP A 318 18.16 -2.59 17.14
N ASN A 319 17.26 -3.43 16.59
CA ASN A 319 15.85 -3.13 16.37
C ASN A 319 15.63 -1.95 15.38
N GLY A 320 16.49 -1.81 14.38
CA GLY A 320 16.36 -0.80 13.33
C GLY A 320 17.01 0.55 13.62
N GLU A 321 17.70 0.71 14.77
CA GLU A 321 18.39 1.97 15.08
C GLU A 321 19.55 2.24 14.12
N THR A 322 20.34 1.20 13.82
CA THR A 322 21.45 1.29 12.86
C THR A 322 21.41 0.14 11.85
N TRP A 323 21.98 0.41 10.67
CA TRP A 323 22.07 -0.54 9.57
C TRP A 323 23.51 -0.81 9.24
N VAL A 324 23.89 -2.09 9.20
CA VAL A 324 25.27 -2.56 9.04
C VAL A 324 25.36 -3.62 7.94
N ASN A 325 26.59 -4.03 7.58
CA ASN A 325 26.88 -5.09 6.62
C ASN A 325 26.18 -4.92 5.25
N PRO A 326 26.22 -3.73 4.62
CA PRO A 326 25.64 -3.54 3.28
C PRO A 326 26.36 -4.42 2.27
N ARG A 327 25.63 -5.33 1.61
CA ARG A 327 26.21 -6.25 0.64
C ARG A 327 25.35 -6.45 -0.58
N THR A 328 25.97 -6.57 -1.72
CA THR A 328 25.34 -7.00 -2.96
C THR A 328 25.32 -8.54 -2.95
N ILE A 329 24.14 -9.09 -3.14
CA ILE A 329 23.90 -10.56 -3.15
C ILE A 329 23.39 -11.05 -4.50
N THR A 330 23.70 -10.33 -5.56
CA THR A 330 23.26 -10.65 -6.92
C THR A 330 23.70 -12.04 -7.35
N ASP A 331 24.91 -12.45 -7.01
CA ASP A 331 25.47 -13.77 -7.25
C ASP A 331 24.66 -14.87 -6.54
N GLN A 332 24.29 -14.66 -5.29
CA GLN A 332 23.49 -15.60 -4.50
C GLN A 332 22.07 -15.73 -5.05
N VAL A 333 21.41 -14.60 -5.30
CA VAL A 333 20.04 -14.55 -5.86
C VAL A 333 19.97 -15.17 -7.26
N THR A 334 21.06 -15.14 -8.02
CA THR A 334 21.12 -15.61 -9.41
C THR A 334 21.75 -17.01 -9.54
N ALA A 335 22.17 -17.64 -8.44
CA ALA A 335 22.89 -18.90 -8.43
C ALA A 335 22.16 -19.99 -9.25
N GLY A 336 22.85 -20.54 -10.26
CA GLY A 336 22.29 -21.49 -11.22
C GLY A 336 21.54 -20.88 -12.41
N TYR A 337 21.36 -19.55 -12.44
CA TYR A 337 20.65 -18.83 -13.50
C TYR A 337 21.48 -17.65 -14.08
N GLU A 338 22.81 -17.64 -13.86
CA GLU A 338 23.71 -16.52 -14.19
C GLU A 338 23.69 -16.18 -15.71
N GLY A 339 23.49 -17.18 -16.55
CA GLY A 339 23.38 -17.03 -18.01
C GLY A 339 21.96 -16.80 -18.52
N GLN A 340 20.98 -16.71 -17.63
CA GLN A 340 19.55 -16.64 -17.98
C GLN A 340 18.92 -15.33 -17.53
N TRP A 341 19.04 -14.94 -16.24
CA TRP A 341 18.38 -13.79 -15.69
C TRP A 341 19.19 -12.51 -15.92
N PHE A 342 18.66 -11.62 -16.75
CA PHE A 342 19.26 -10.32 -17.00
C PHE A 342 18.81 -9.25 -15.99
N THR A 343 17.67 -9.47 -15.32
CA THR A 343 17.13 -8.55 -14.31
C THR A 343 16.52 -9.29 -13.14
N ARG A 344 16.53 -8.66 -11.98
CA ARG A 344 15.98 -9.13 -10.72
C ARG A 344 15.72 -7.97 -9.76
N PHE A 345 14.62 -8.02 -9.01
CA PHE A 345 14.37 -7.08 -7.93
C PHE A 345 13.56 -7.74 -6.81
N ALA A 346 13.84 -7.33 -5.56
CA ALA A 346 13.06 -7.76 -4.41
C ALA A 346 11.66 -7.14 -4.49
N SER A 347 10.61 -7.93 -4.29
CA SER A 347 9.26 -7.42 -4.13
C SER A 347 9.17 -6.65 -2.83
N SER A 348 8.88 -5.34 -2.93
CA SER A 348 8.86 -4.41 -1.80
C SER A 348 7.79 -4.75 -0.75
N GLY A 349 8.01 -4.35 0.49
CA GLY A 349 7.11 -4.58 1.63
C GLY A 349 7.73 -5.50 2.66
N GLU A 350 7.35 -6.75 2.71
CA GLU A 350 7.97 -7.74 3.58
C GLU A 350 8.00 -9.15 2.99
N GLY A 351 9.01 -9.94 3.40
CA GLY A 351 9.04 -11.38 3.32
C GLY A 351 8.69 -12.00 4.68
N ILE A 352 8.93 -13.29 4.84
CA ILE A 352 8.49 -14.04 6.02
C ILE A 352 9.58 -14.94 6.62
N GLN A 353 9.38 -15.31 7.88
CA GLN A 353 10.04 -16.48 8.49
C GLN A 353 9.01 -17.60 8.66
N LEU A 354 9.32 -18.79 8.16
CA LEU A 354 8.44 -19.95 8.29
C LEU A 354 8.40 -20.44 9.74
N ARG A 355 7.23 -20.88 10.18
CA ARG A 355 6.99 -21.32 11.55
C ARG A 355 6.64 -22.79 11.64
N TYR A 356 6.11 -23.39 10.57
CA TYR A 356 5.53 -24.72 10.56
C TYR A 356 6.36 -25.72 9.77
N GLY A 357 6.14 -27.00 10.11
CA GLY A 357 6.67 -28.12 9.35
C GLY A 357 8.19 -28.21 9.26
N ALA A 358 8.69 -28.89 8.24
CA ALA A 358 10.09 -29.23 8.07
C ALA A 358 11.04 -28.05 7.78
N HIS A 359 10.47 -26.91 7.37
CA HIS A 359 11.24 -25.70 7.02
C HIS A 359 11.07 -24.58 8.05
N ALA A 360 10.58 -24.88 9.26
CA ALA A 360 10.44 -23.89 10.32
C ALA A 360 11.78 -23.20 10.60
N GLY A 361 11.76 -21.86 10.69
CA GLY A 361 12.96 -21.03 10.82
C GLY A 361 13.50 -20.47 9.50
N ARG A 362 13.15 -21.04 8.34
CA ARG A 362 13.55 -20.54 7.02
C ARG A 362 13.08 -19.10 6.82
N LEU A 363 13.97 -18.25 6.35
CA LEU A 363 13.69 -16.88 5.92
C LEU A 363 13.38 -16.86 4.41
N ILE A 364 12.37 -16.14 3.98
CA ILE A 364 12.00 -16.03 2.56
C ILE A 364 11.78 -14.58 2.19
N GLN A 365 12.47 -14.13 1.13
CA GLN A 365 12.21 -12.88 0.40
C GLN A 365 11.77 -13.19 -1.03
N GLN A 366 10.69 -12.59 -1.46
CA GLN A 366 10.20 -12.74 -2.84
C GLN A 366 10.90 -11.79 -3.80
N TYR A 367 11.20 -12.31 -5.00
CA TYR A 367 11.80 -11.58 -6.10
C TYR A 367 10.98 -11.73 -7.38
N ALA A 368 11.10 -10.74 -8.26
CA ALA A 368 10.72 -10.87 -9.66
C ALA A 368 11.99 -10.88 -10.52
N VAL A 369 12.05 -11.81 -11.47
CA VAL A 369 13.19 -12.04 -12.35
C VAL A 369 12.74 -12.17 -13.80
N ALA A 370 13.61 -11.91 -14.77
CA ALA A 370 13.32 -12.17 -16.19
C ALA A 370 14.50 -12.78 -16.92
N ASN A 371 14.21 -13.68 -17.84
CA ASN A 371 15.18 -14.27 -18.75
C ASN A 371 15.60 -13.30 -19.84
N SER A 372 16.86 -13.39 -20.27
CA SER A 372 17.38 -12.64 -21.41
C SER A 372 16.56 -12.91 -22.67
N GLY A 373 16.24 -11.84 -23.41
CA GLY A 373 15.42 -11.92 -24.64
C GLY A 373 13.91 -11.86 -24.42
N THR A 374 13.44 -11.71 -23.17
CA THR A 374 12.02 -11.52 -22.85
C THR A 374 11.85 -10.40 -21.82
N THR A 375 10.67 -9.79 -21.77
CA THR A 375 10.25 -8.88 -20.71
C THR A 375 9.24 -9.53 -19.77
N SER A 376 8.94 -10.82 -19.94
CA SER A 376 8.06 -11.57 -19.06
C SER A 376 8.76 -11.82 -17.72
N LEU A 377 8.20 -11.29 -16.66
CA LEU A 377 8.67 -11.49 -15.31
C LEU A 377 8.14 -12.83 -14.75
N MET A 378 8.93 -13.43 -13.88
CA MET A 378 8.63 -14.64 -13.13
C MET A 378 8.85 -14.36 -11.64
N ALA A 379 8.02 -14.92 -10.78
CA ALA A 379 8.24 -14.86 -9.34
C ALA A 379 9.23 -15.95 -8.92
N VAL A 380 10.08 -15.65 -7.94
CA VAL A 380 11.00 -16.59 -7.32
C VAL A 380 11.14 -16.30 -5.84
N SER A 381 11.15 -17.35 -5.01
CA SER A 381 11.53 -17.22 -3.62
C SER A 381 13.05 -17.28 -3.49
N VAL A 382 13.60 -16.33 -2.76
CA VAL A 382 14.99 -16.35 -2.33
C VAL A 382 14.98 -16.64 -0.84
N TYR A 383 15.57 -17.71 -0.40
CA TYR A 383 15.46 -18.19 0.96
C TYR A 383 16.81 -18.41 1.63
N SER A 384 16.81 -18.40 2.96
CA SER A 384 17.95 -18.69 3.84
C SER A 384 17.53 -19.71 4.90
N ASP A 385 18.36 -20.73 5.08
CA ASP A 385 18.26 -21.74 6.14
C ASP A 385 19.34 -21.56 7.24
N ASP A 386 20.10 -20.47 7.16
CA ASP A 386 21.26 -20.18 8.02
C ASP A 386 21.20 -18.77 8.63
N HIS A 387 19.99 -18.34 9.00
CA HIS A 387 19.74 -17.04 9.63
C HIS A 387 20.20 -15.84 8.79
N GLY A 388 20.10 -15.92 7.45
CA GLY A 388 20.45 -14.84 6.53
C GLY A 388 21.94 -14.71 6.20
N ALA A 389 22.78 -15.67 6.64
CA ALA A 389 24.19 -15.68 6.28
C ALA A 389 24.38 -15.93 4.77
N THR A 390 23.59 -16.83 4.19
CA THR A 390 23.53 -17.07 2.75
C THR A 390 22.08 -17.13 2.25
N TRP A 391 21.91 -16.76 0.98
CA TRP A 391 20.62 -16.74 0.29
C TRP A 391 20.68 -17.60 -0.97
N LYS A 392 19.60 -18.32 -1.27
CA LYS A 392 19.50 -19.22 -2.42
C LYS A 392 18.18 -18.98 -3.16
N PRO A 393 18.18 -18.97 -4.50
CA PRO A 393 16.92 -18.94 -5.26
C PRO A 393 16.28 -20.33 -5.26
N GLY A 394 14.96 -20.36 -5.23
CA GLY A 394 14.16 -21.50 -5.65
C GLY A 394 14.03 -21.55 -7.16
N GLU A 395 13.16 -22.42 -7.66
CA GLU A 395 12.78 -22.45 -9.07
C GLU A 395 11.81 -21.29 -9.37
N PRO A 396 11.98 -20.57 -10.48
CA PRO A 396 11.07 -19.53 -10.88
C PRO A 396 9.71 -20.13 -11.30
N THR A 397 8.65 -19.36 -11.06
CA THR A 397 7.32 -19.69 -11.59
C THR A 397 7.30 -19.61 -13.12
N GLU A 398 6.21 -20.05 -13.74
CA GLU A 398 5.91 -19.68 -15.12
C GLU A 398 5.81 -18.15 -15.27
N GLY A 399 5.92 -17.62 -16.49
CA GLY A 399 5.90 -16.18 -16.74
C GLY A 399 4.58 -15.49 -16.43
N SER A 400 4.59 -14.16 -16.48
CA SER A 400 3.47 -13.24 -16.21
C SER A 400 3.24 -12.86 -14.74
N ALA A 401 4.15 -13.23 -13.84
CA ALA A 401 4.20 -12.71 -12.48
C ALA A 401 5.07 -11.43 -12.41
N ASP A 402 4.74 -10.54 -11.50
CA ASP A 402 5.48 -9.31 -11.24
C ASP A 402 5.71 -9.21 -9.72
N GLU A 403 5.50 -8.06 -9.08
CA GLU A 403 5.61 -7.94 -7.63
C GLU A 403 4.67 -8.93 -6.93
N ASN A 404 5.26 -9.72 -6.04
CA ASN A 404 4.59 -10.85 -5.44
C ASN A 404 4.90 -10.95 -3.94
N LYS A 405 4.01 -11.55 -3.20
CA LYS A 405 4.11 -11.80 -1.76
C LYS A 405 3.93 -13.28 -1.48
N VAL A 406 4.43 -13.69 -0.34
CA VAL A 406 4.27 -15.05 0.16
C VAL A 406 3.68 -15.00 1.57
N VAL A 407 2.80 -15.92 1.87
CA VAL A 407 2.30 -16.17 3.22
C VAL A 407 2.31 -17.68 3.50
N GLU A 408 2.68 -18.05 4.72
CA GLU A 408 2.61 -19.43 5.17
C GLU A 408 1.18 -19.76 5.60
N LEU A 409 0.57 -20.80 5.04
CA LEU A 409 -0.77 -21.27 5.32
C LEU A 409 -0.80 -22.07 6.63
N SER A 410 -2.01 -22.35 7.12
CA SER A 410 -2.21 -23.03 8.40
C SER A 410 -1.58 -24.42 8.49
N ASP A 411 -1.37 -25.08 7.36
CA ASP A 411 -0.82 -26.43 7.22
C ASP A 411 0.65 -26.46 6.76
N GLY A 412 1.35 -25.34 6.80
CA GLY A 412 2.77 -25.22 6.43
C GLY A 412 3.04 -25.08 4.92
N ARG A 413 2.01 -25.19 4.07
CA ARG A 413 2.15 -24.80 2.66
C ARG A 413 2.35 -23.30 2.53
N LEU A 414 2.85 -22.85 1.37
CA LEU A 414 2.97 -21.43 1.09
C LEU A 414 2.01 -21.02 -0.03
N LEU A 415 1.38 -19.86 0.15
CA LEU A 415 0.60 -19.19 -0.88
C LEU A 415 1.41 -18.00 -1.40
N LEU A 416 1.74 -18.03 -2.70
CA LEU A 416 2.24 -16.89 -3.44
C LEU A 416 1.07 -16.11 -4.02
N ASN A 417 1.04 -14.79 -3.81
CA ASN A 417 0.07 -13.88 -4.40
C ASN A 417 0.81 -12.81 -5.20
N SER A 418 0.56 -12.73 -6.51
CA SER A 418 1.30 -11.88 -7.43
C SER A 418 0.39 -10.92 -8.20
N ARG A 419 0.90 -9.74 -8.46
CA ARG A 419 0.37 -8.84 -9.49
C ARG A 419 0.61 -9.46 -10.87
N THR A 420 -0.33 -9.27 -11.80
CA THR A 420 -0.16 -9.70 -13.19
C THR A 420 0.72 -8.74 -13.98
N GLN A 421 1.52 -9.24 -14.89
CA GLN A 421 2.30 -8.41 -15.80
C GLN A 421 1.54 -8.03 -17.09
N GLY A 422 0.51 -8.67 -17.44
CA GLY A 422 -0.24 -8.43 -18.69
C GLY A 422 -1.44 -7.52 -18.51
N THR A 423 -2.61 -8.12 -18.47
CA THR A 423 -3.89 -7.43 -18.27
C THR A 423 -4.16 -7.20 -16.80
N ALA A 424 -4.70 -6.02 -16.47
CA ALA A 424 -5.27 -5.77 -15.15
C ALA A 424 -6.55 -6.59 -14.94
N GLY A 425 -6.93 -6.79 -13.71
CA GLY A 425 -8.22 -7.39 -13.36
C GLY A 425 -8.18 -8.22 -12.09
N GLN A 426 -7.27 -9.19 -11.96
CA GLN A 426 -7.19 -10.10 -10.82
C GLN A 426 -5.77 -10.38 -10.41
N ARG A 427 -5.60 -10.91 -9.18
CA ARG A 427 -4.32 -11.43 -8.68
C ARG A 427 -4.04 -12.82 -9.22
N LEU A 428 -2.75 -13.17 -9.35
CA LEU A 428 -2.28 -14.53 -9.61
C LEU A 428 -1.86 -15.18 -8.29
N GLU A 429 -2.14 -16.47 -8.15
CA GLU A 429 -1.75 -17.26 -6.98
C GLU A 429 -1.14 -18.59 -7.39
N ALA A 430 -0.16 -19.04 -6.59
CA ALA A 430 0.44 -20.36 -6.70
C ALA A 430 0.72 -20.93 -5.32
N ILE A 431 0.83 -22.25 -5.21
CA ILE A 431 1.13 -22.94 -3.95
C ILE A 431 2.49 -23.62 -4.03
N SER A 432 3.24 -23.51 -2.94
CA SER A 432 4.44 -24.29 -2.69
C SER A 432 4.21 -25.29 -1.56
N TYR A 433 4.75 -26.50 -1.70
CA TYR A 433 4.69 -27.60 -0.74
C TYR A 433 6.05 -27.93 -0.12
N ASP A 434 7.08 -27.20 -0.50
CA ASP A 434 8.49 -27.46 -0.17
C ASP A 434 9.20 -26.23 0.42
N GLY A 435 8.41 -25.36 1.05
CA GLY A 435 8.95 -24.15 1.70
C GLY A 435 9.49 -23.13 0.71
N GLY A 436 8.85 -22.97 -0.46
CA GLY A 436 9.13 -21.95 -1.44
C GLY A 436 10.21 -22.33 -2.45
N GLN A 437 10.68 -23.59 -2.49
CA GLN A 437 11.69 -24.02 -3.45
C GLN A 437 11.10 -24.19 -4.85
N THR A 438 9.87 -24.72 -4.94
CA THR A 438 9.11 -24.85 -6.19
C THR A 438 7.69 -24.34 -6.03
N TRP A 439 7.07 -23.98 -7.14
CA TRP A 439 5.71 -23.44 -7.19
C TRP A 439 4.85 -24.21 -8.17
N GLY A 440 3.60 -24.47 -7.79
CA GLY A 440 2.59 -25.00 -8.69
C GLY A 440 2.17 -23.97 -9.75
N PRO A 441 1.29 -24.37 -10.69
CA PRO A 441 0.81 -23.49 -11.74
C PRO A 441 0.02 -22.33 -11.18
N PHE A 442 0.05 -21.17 -11.87
CA PHE A 442 -0.76 -20.02 -11.51
C PHE A 442 -2.25 -20.25 -11.71
N ARG A 443 -3.03 -19.75 -10.75
CA ARG A 443 -4.48 -19.53 -10.89
C ARG A 443 -4.81 -18.06 -10.70
N HIS A 444 -5.91 -17.59 -11.29
CA HIS A 444 -6.48 -16.28 -11.00
C HIS A 444 -7.32 -16.36 -9.73
N ASN A 445 -7.11 -15.41 -8.81
CA ASN A 445 -8.04 -15.20 -7.70
C ASN A 445 -9.09 -14.15 -8.12
N TRP A 446 -10.32 -14.59 -8.31
CA TRP A 446 -11.41 -13.76 -8.82
C TRP A 446 -12.00 -12.81 -7.77
N ASP A 447 -11.77 -13.07 -6.48
CA ASP A 447 -12.22 -12.21 -5.38
C ASP A 447 -11.29 -11.00 -5.20
N LEU A 448 -10.06 -11.09 -5.70
CA LEU A 448 -9.04 -10.07 -5.55
C LEU A 448 -8.86 -9.27 -6.84
N THR A 449 -9.67 -8.22 -7.00
CA THR A 449 -9.56 -7.27 -8.12
C THR A 449 -8.26 -6.46 -7.98
N ASP A 450 -7.52 -6.26 -9.09
CA ASP A 450 -6.21 -5.60 -9.05
C ASP A 450 -5.91 -4.80 -10.34
N PRO A 451 -5.44 -3.54 -10.25
CA PRO A 451 -5.07 -2.72 -11.41
C PRO A 451 -3.62 -2.90 -11.86
N ARG A 452 -3.00 -4.02 -11.60
CA ARG A 452 -1.55 -4.28 -11.69
C ARG A 452 -0.79 -3.44 -10.65
N ASN A 453 -1.05 -3.75 -9.39
CA ASN A 453 -0.52 -3.03 -8.25
C ASN A 453 0.21 -3.97 -7.29
N ASN A 454 1.20 -3.45 -6.53
CA ASN A 454 1.72 -4.20 -5.40
C ASN A 454 0.64 -4.28 -4.32
N ALA A 455 0.59 -5.42 -3.64
CA ALA A 455 -0.38 -5.72 -2.60
C ALA A 455 0.33 -6.30 -1.37
N SER A 456 -0.38 -6.49 -0.30
CA SER A 456 0.11 -7.18 0.89
C SER A 456 -0.82 -8.31 1.27
N ILE A 457 -0.24 -9.43 1.68
CA ILE A 457 -0.95 -10.57 2.26
C ILE A 457 -0.19 -11.02 3.51
N VAL A 458 -0.89 -11.13 4.63
CA VAL A 458 -0.29 -11.53 5.91
C VAL A 458 -1.22 -12.44 6.68
N ARG A 459 -0.66 -13.29 7.56
CA ARG A 459 -1.44 -14.01 8.55
C ARG A 459 -1.92 -13.03 9.62
N ALA A 460 -3.22 -13.06 9.94
CA ALA A 460 -3.79 -12.17 10.97
C ALA A 460 -3.21 -12.50 12.36
N TYR A 461 -3.02 -13.76 12.67
CA TYR A 461 -2.50 -14.26 13.94
C TYR A 461 -1.18 -15.01 13.71
N PRO A 462 -0.03 -14.31 13.64
CA PRO A 462 1.24 -14.93 13.27
C PRO A 462 1.72 -16.02 14.25
N ASP A 463 1.30 -15.94 15.51
CA ASP A 463 1.70 -16.90 16.56
C ASP A 463 0.70 -18.05 16.75
N ALA A 464 -0.35 -18.12 15.89
CA ALA A 464 -1.35 -19.20 15.96
C ALA A 464 -0.68 -20.57 15.74
N PRO A 465 -1.08 -21.62 16.47
CA PRO A 465 -0.61 -22.98 16.26
C PRO A 465 -0.92 -23.51 14.84
N GLU A 466 -0.04 -24.38 14.32
CA GLU A 466 -0.27 -25.07 13.04
C GLU A 466 -1.63 -25.77 13.03
N GLY A 467 -2.38 -25.66 11.94
CA GLY A 467 -3.70 -26.27 11.76
C GLY A 467 -4.87 -25.56 12.45
N SER A 468 -4.60 -24.62 13.38
CA SER A 468 -5.67 -23.97 14.15
C SER A 468 -6.56 -23.08 13.30
N ALA A 469 -7.76 -22.80 13.79
CA ALA A 469 -8.69 -21.89 13.12
C ALA A 469 -8.10 -20.47 12.96
N ARG A 470 -7.37 -19.97 13.95
CA ARG A 470 -6.67 -18.69 13.87
C ARG A 470 -5.56 -18.68 12.81
N ALA A 471 -4.85 -19.80 12.61
CA ALA A 471 -3.78 -19.90 11.60
C ALA A 471 -4.32 -19.76 10.17
N ARG A 472 -5.60 -20.05 9.94
CA ARG A 472 -6.28 -19.93 8.63
C ARG A 472 -6.66 -18.49 8.26
N VAL A 473 -6.59 -17.57 9.24
CA VAL A 473 -7.06 -16.20 9.02
C VAL A 473 -5.98 -15.37 8.36
N LEU A 474 -6.26 -14.90 7.14
CA LEU A 474 -5.38 -14.03 6.36
C LEU A 474 -6.01 -12.65 6.17
N LEU A 475 -5.16 -11.62 6.10
CA LEU A 475 -5.50 -10.27 5.70
C LEU A 475 -4.83 -9.96 4.37
N PHE A 476 -5.56 -9.27 3.49
CA PHE A 476 -5.06 -8.81 2.20
C PHE A 476 -5.38 -7.33 2.00
N SER A 477 -4.43 -6.53 1.50
CA SER A 477 -4.68 -5.13 1.14
C SER A 477 -4.16 -4.80 -0.25
N ASN A 478 -4.96 -4.07 -1.02
CA ASN A 478 -4.56 -3.54 -2.33
C ASN A 478 -5.47 -2.38 -2.77
N ALA A 479 -5.18 -1.83 -3.95
CA ALA A 479 -6.12 -0.99 -4.69
C ALA A 479 -7.19 -1.88 -5.33
N ASP A 480 -8.42 -1.84 -4.83
CA ASP A 480 -9.55 -2.65 -5.30
C ASP A 480 -10.21 -2.01 -6.53
N SER A 481 -9.58 -2.17 -7.66
CA SER A 481 -10.03 -1.65 -8.95
C SER A 481 -9.42 -2.49 -10.08
N SER A 482 -10.15 -2.67 -11.16
CA SER A 482 -9.65 -3.37 -12.35
C SER A 482 -8.86 -2.47 -13.32
N SER A 483 -8.82 -1.15 -13.08
CA SER A 483 -8.28 -0.20 -14.06
C SER A 483 -7.44 0.94 -13.49
N ALA A 484 -7.63 1.31 -12.23
CA ALA A 484 -6.97 2.47 -11.61
C ALA A 484 -6.38 2.11 -10.25
N ARG A 485 -5.26 2.73 -9.87
CA ARG A 485 -4.69 2.65 -8.53
C ARG A 485 -5.49 3.53 -7.58
N ALA A 486 -6.62 3.00 -7.11
CA ALA A 486 -7.58 3.68 -6.27
C ALA A 486 -8.38 2.67 -5.45
N ASN A 487 -9.15 3.16 -4.50
CA ASN A 487 -10.05 2.38 -3.67
C ASN A 487 -9.30 1.34 -2.81
N GLY A 488 -8.39 1.84 -1.97
CA GLY A 488 -7.63 1.01 -1.03
C GLY A 488 -8.55 0.20 -0.13
N THR A 489 -8.45 -1.13 -0.22
CA THR A 489 -9.36 -2.05 0.46
C THR A 489 -8.58 -3.12 1.22
N ILE A 490 -9.03 -3.47 2.42
CA ILE A 490 -8.54 -4.62 3.19
C ILE A 490 -9.62 -5.69 3.18
N ARG A 491 -9.23 -6.93 2.90
CA ARG A 491 -10.08 -8.12 2.92
C ARG A 491 -9.60 -9.13 3.96
N VAL A 492 -10.53 -9.93 4.45
CA VAL A 492 -10.29 -11.01 5.41
C VAL A 492 -10.67 -12.33 4.76
N SER A 493 -9.80 -13.33 4.92
CA SER A 493 -10.07 -14.73 4.63
C SER A 493 -10.02 -15.54 5.94
N TYR A 494 -10.87 -16.55 6.07
CA TYR A 494 -10.90 -17.49 7.20
C TYR A 494 -10.54 -18.92 6.80
N ASP A 495 -10.11 -19.11 5.55
CA ASP A 495 -9.89 -20.40 4.91
C ASP A 495 -8.60 -20.46 4.08
N ASP A 496 -7.52 -19.91 4.65
CA ASP A 496 -6.19 -19.89 4.00
C ASP A 496 -6.17 -19.19 2.65
N GLY A 497 -6.96 -18.12 2.47
CA GLY A 497 -7.01 -17.33 1.24
C GLY A 497 -7.85 -17.94 0.12
N PHE A 498 -8.64 -18.98 0.42
CA PHE A 498 -9.47 -19.60 -0.58
C PHE A 498 -10.67 -18.71 -0.95
N THR A 499 -11.34 -18.11 0.04
CA THR A 499 -12.37 -17.08 -0.16
C THR A 499 -12.02 -15.80 0.60
N TRP A 500 -12.52 -14.69 0.11
CA TRP A 500 -12.31 -13.37 0.69
C TRP A 500 -13.64 -12.64 0.85
N ASN A 501 -13.81 -11.91 1.95
CA ASN A 501 -15.00 -11.08 2.16
C ASN A 501 -15.00 -9.87 1.20
N ASP A 502 -16.10 -9.10 1.19
CA ASP A 502 -16.24 -7.89 0.35
C ASP A 502 -15.20 -6.81 0.69
N GLY A 503 -14.55 -6.92 1.85
CA GLY A 503 -13.51 -6.02 2.31
C GLY A 503 -14.01 -4.71 2.88
N LYS A 504 -13.08 -3.96 3.46
CA LYS A 504 -13.30 -2.62 4.00
C LYS A 504 -12.42 -1.61 3.29
N VAL A 505 -13.04 -0.59 2.73
CA VAL A 505 -12.34 0.53 2.11
C VAL A 505 -11.71 1.40 3.22
N PHE A 506 -10.39 1.58 3.20
CA PHE A 506 -9.64 2.48 4.08
C PHE A 506 -9.26 3.79 3.37
N GLU A 507 -9.17 3.77 2.03
CA GLU A 507 -8.87 4.93 1.21
C GLU A 507 -9.74 4.93 -0.06
N SER A 508 -10.72 5.81 -0.14
CA SER A 508 -11.65 5.87 -1.26
C SER A 508 -11.11 6.60 -2.51
N GLY A 509 -9.96 7.29 -2.34
CA GLY A 509 -9.32 8.05 -3.41
C GLY A 509 -8.19 7.29 -4.10
N GLU A 510 -7.28 8.06 -4.71
CA GLU A 510 -6.06 7.53 -5.30
C GLU A 510 -5.19 6.88 -4.23
N MET A 511 -4.97 5.59 -4.37
CA MET A 511 -4.14 4.76 -3.51
C MET A 511 -3.35 3.79 -4.36
N ALA A 512 -2.05 3.66 -4.11
CA ALA A 512 -1.21 2.75 -4.86
C ALA A 512 -0.75 1.56 -3.99
N TYR A 513 0.51 1.52 -3.61
CA TYR A 513 1.07 0.39 -2.87
C TYR A 513 0.65 0.41 -1.40
N SER A 514 0.50 -0.76 -0.82
CA SER A 514 0.21 -0.94 0.60
C SER A 514 0.97 -2.13 1.19
N THR A 515 1.27 -2.02 2.49
CA THR A 515 1.88 -3.09 3.28
C THR A 515 1.13 -3.20 4.61
N LEU A 516 0.58 -4.39 4.88
CA LEU A 516 0.00 -4.78 6.17
C LEU A 516 1.06 -5.49 7.01
N HIS A 517 1.02 -5.31 8.32
CA HIS A 517 1.87 -6.06 9.25
C HIS A 517 1.17 -6.22 10.61
N PRO A 518 1.15 -7.43 11.22
CA PRO A 518 0.67 -7.64 12.58
C PRO A 518 1.62 -6.98 13.59
N LEU A 519 1.11 -6.14 14.49
CA LEU A 519 1.94 -5.39 15.44
C LEU A 519 2.28 -6.18 16.74
N GLY A 520 1.74 -7.39 16.88
CA GLY A 520 2.03 -8.29 18.03
C GLY A 520 1.21 -8.00 19.28
N ASP A 521 0.39 -6.96 19.29
CA ASP A 521 -0.47 -6.57 20.42
C ASP A 521 -1.96 -6.75 20.14
N GLY A 522 -2.30 -7.58 19.15
CA GLY A 522 -3.67 -7.81 18.70
C GLY A 522 -4.19 -6.73 17.75
N THR A 523 -3.30 -5.87 17.25
CA THR A 523 -3.61 -4.87 16.22
C THR A 523 -2.71 -5.06 15.00
N TRP A 524 -3.04 -4.35 13.91
CA TRP A 524 -2.32 -4.40 12.64
C TRP A 524 -1.94 -2.99 12.21
N GLY A 525 -0.76 -2.86 11.64
CA GLY A 525 -0.30 -1.65 10.95
C GLY A 525 -0.57 -1.76 9.45
N LEU A 526 -1.01 -0.67 8.85
CA LEU A 526 -1.13 -0.48 7.41
C LEU A 526 -0.30 0.72 7.01
N LEU A 527 0.67 0.53 6.13
CA LEU A 527 1.46 1.60 5.52
C LEU A 527 1.14 1.65 4.03
N TYR A 528 0.81 2.83 3.48
CA TYR A 528 0.37 2.91 2.09
C TYR A 528 0.65 4.27 1.43
N GLU A 529 0.61 4.27 0.09
CA GLU A 529 0.71 5.47 -0.75
C GLU A 529 -0.67 6.06 -0.99
N SER A 530 -0.85 7.37 -0.74
CA SER A 530 -2.11 8.10 -0.97
C SER A 530 -1.94 9.31 -1.88
N GLY A 531 -3.07 9.85 -2.40
CA GLY A 531 -3.13 11.12 -3.12
C GLY A 531 -2.28 11.17 -4.38
N GLY A 532 -2.22 10.11 -5.19
CA GLY A 532 -1.44 10.05 -6.42
C GLY A 532 0.07 10.10 -6.18
N TYR A 533 0.57 9.25 -5.28
CA TYR A 533 1.99 9.15 -4.86
C TYR A 533 2.52 10.37 -4.07
N LYS A 534 1.64 11.12 -3.43
CA LYS A 534 2.07 12.33 -2.70
C LYS A 534 2.46 12.03 -1.26
N ASN A 535 1.87 11.01 -0.65
CA ASN A 535 2.03 10.79 0.78
C ASN A 535 2.31 9.32 1.09
N ILE A 536 3.04 9.10 2.19
CA ILE A 536 3.12 7.81 2.89
C ILE A 536 2.29 7.96 4.17
N GLU A 537 1.22 7.16 4.28
CA GLU A 537 0.29 7.18 5.40
C GLU A 537 0.41 5.88 6.20
N PHE A 538 0.36 6.00 7.52
CA PHE A 538 0.26 4.87 8.44
C PHE A 538 -1.12 4.88 9.11
N MET A 539 -1.69 3.69 9.31
CA MET A 539 -2.90 3.49 10.10
C MET A 539 -2.69 2.32 11.06
N ARG A 540 -3.20 2.45 12.27
CA ARG A 540 -3.32 1.34 13.21
C ARG A 540 -4.75 0.82 13.17
N LEU A 541 -4.91 -0.50 13.10
CA LEU A 541 -6.17 -1.19 12.87
C LEU A 541 -6.38 -2.22 13.98
N ASP A 542 -7.64 -2.44 14.38
CA ASP A 542 -8.02 -3.51 15.30
C ASP A 542 -9.05 -4.45 14.67
N ALA A 543 -9.43 -5.50 15.39
CA ALA A 543 -10.40 -6.48 14.93
C ALA A 543 -11.76 -5.85 14.61
N ALA A 544 -12.19 -4.87 15.40
CA ALA A 544 -13.48 -4.19 15.21
C ALA A 544 -13.45 -3.34 13.93
N TYR A 545 -12.34 -2.64 13.68
CA TYR A 545 -12.15 -1.89 12.42
C TYR A 545 -12.20 -2.81 11.20
N LEU A 546 -11.52 -3.95 11.27
CA LEU A 546 -11.44 -4.92 10.17
C LEU A 546 -12.73 -5.73 9.98
N GLY A 547 -13.65 -5.70 10.95
CA GLY A 547 -14.78 -6.62 10.99
C GLY A 547 -14.33 -8.08 11.20
N LEU A 548 -13.17 -8.26 11.84
CA LEU A 548 -12.56 -9.54 12.08
C LEU A 548 -13.25 -10.22 13.26
N THR A 549 -13.78 -11.41 13.01
CA THR A 549 -14.29 -12.29 14.07
C THR A 549 -13.16 -13.24 14.47
N ASP A 550 -12.76 -13.20 15.73
CA ASP A 550 -11.77 -14.16 16.24
C ASP A 550 -12.39 -15.56 16.26
N PRO A 551 -11.86 -16.55 15.51
CA PRO A 551 -12.40 -17.89 15.48
C PRO A 551 -12.22 -18.67 16.81
N GLY A 552 -11.61 -18.04 17.81
CA GLY A 552 -11.32 -18.64 19.10
C GLY A 552 -9.98 -19.40 19.13
N GLU A 553 -9.49 -19.64 20.33
CA GLU A 553 -8.47 -20.68 20.54
C GLU A 553 -9.19 -22.02 20.55
N GLU A 554 -8.80 -22.95 19.67
CA GLU A 554 -9.16 -24.34 19.90
C GLU A 554 -8.62 -24.73 21.29
N PRO A 555 -9.41 -25.40 22.15
CA PRO A 555 -8.90 -25.88 23.42
C PRO A 555 -7.65 -26.72 23.12
N ALA A 556 -6.57 -26.42 23.82
CA ALA A 556 -5.36 -27.25 23.74
C ALA A 556 -5.78 -28.73 23.86
N PRO A 557 -5.27 -29.64 23.03
CA PRO A 557 -5.61 -31.05 23.13
C PRO A 557 -5.46 -31.47 24.60
N GLU A 558 -6.53 -32.04 25.17
CA GLU A 558 -6.50 -32.52 26.55
C GLU A 558 -5.20 -33.32 26.73
N PRO A 559 -4.44 -33.10 27.82
CA PRO A 559 -3.23 -33.87 28.03
C PRO A 559 -3.65 -35.34 28.04
N GLN A 560 -3.06 -36.11 27.11
CA GLN A 560 -3.26 -37.56 27.08
C GLN A 560 -3.05 -38.09 28.50
N PRO A 561 -3.95 -38.92 29.00
CA PRO A 561 -3.79 -39.51 30.34
C PRO A 561 -2.40 -40.14 30.43
N THR A 562 -1.68 -39.74 31.45
CA THR A 562 -0.37 -40.34 31.79
C THR A 562 -0.48 -41.86 31.69
N PRO A 563 0.39 -42.53 30.93
CA PRO A 563 0.36 -43.99 30.87
C PRO A 563 0.60 -44.56 32.26
N ASP A 564 -0.26 -45.51 32.61
CA ASP A 564 -0.11 -46.33 33.82
C ASP A 564 1.28 -46.95 33.90
N PRO A 565 1.86 -47.16 35.10
CA PRO A 565 3.20 -47.63 35.24
C PRO A 565 3.43 -48.98 34.56
N THR A 566 4.43 -49.03 33.73
CA THR A 566 4.88 -50.16 32.91
C THR A 566 4.98 -51.46 33.70
N PRO A 567 4.33 -52.57 33.26
CA PRO A 567 4.70 -53.91 33.71
C PRO A 567 6.07 -54.33 33.18
N GLU A 568 6.75 -55.11 33.97
CA GLU A 568 8.07 -55.70 33.74
C GLU A 568 8.20 -56.41 32.38
N PRO A 569 9.34 -56.36 31.68
CA PRO A 569 9.46 -56.74 30.26
C PRO A 569 9.34 -58.26 30.05
N GLN A 570 8.37 -58.64 29.23
CA GLN A 570 8.36 -59.95 28.56
C GLN A 570 9.29 -59.93 27.32
N PRO A 571 9.88 -61.08 26.94
CA PRO A 571 10.84 -61.12 25.84
C PRO A 571 10.20 -60.74 24.51
N THR A 572 10.94 -59.89 23.80
CA THR A 572 10.61 -59.27 22.52
C THR A 572 10.31 -60.27 21.43
N PRO A 573 9.14 -60.20 20.74
CA PRO A 573 8.98 -60.76 19.41
C PRO A 573 9.74 -59.91 18.40
N GLU A 574 10.23 -60.54 17.36
CA GLU A 574 10.91 -59.96 16.19
C GLU A 574 10.08 -58.81 15.59
N PRO A 575 10.66 -57.65 15.21
CA PRO A 575 9.91 -56.51 14.77
C PRO A 575 9.18 -56.82 13.47
N ALA A 576 7.86 -56.62 13.48
CA ALA A 576 7.07 -56.57 12.26
C ALA A 576 7.55 -55.41 11.34
N PRO A 577 7.50 -55.55 10.00
CA PRO A 577 7.95 -54.48 9.10
C PRO A 577 7.17 -53.19 9.40
N ALA A 578 7.90 -52.09 9.52
CA ALA A 578 7.35 -50.77 9.81
C ALA A 578 6.31 -50.40 8.73
N VAL A 579 5.05 -50.27 9.14
CA VAL A 579 3.98 -49.78 8.28
C VAL A 579 4.22 -48.27 8.11
N THR A 580 4.43 -47.83 6.89
CA THR A 580 4.55 -46.42 6.58
C THR A 580 3.15 -45.80 6.66
N PRO A 581 2.93 -44.74 7.47
CA PRO A 581 1.63 -44.08 7.50
C PRO A 581 1.21 -43.60 6.11
N ALA A 582 -0.10 -43.58 5.88
CA ALA A 582 -0.65 -43.06 4.62
C ALA A 582 -0.20 -41.60 4.42
N HIS A 583 0.24 -41.26 3.20
CA HIS A 583 0.82 -39.97 2.91
C HIS A 583 0.63 -39.54 1.45
N TRP A 584 0.85 -38.23 1.19
CA TRP A 584 0.81 -37.65 -0.12
C TRP A 584 2.09 -37.97 -0.91
N VAL A 585 1.93 -38.35 -2.20
CA VAL A 585 3.03 -38.62 -3.12
C VAL A 585 2.88 -37.74 -4.36
N ASN A 586 3.85 -36.88 -4.59
CA ASN A 586 3.95 -36.11 -5.84
C ASN A 586 4.62 -36.96 -6.92
N THR A 587 3.97 -37.12 -8.06
CA THR A 587 4.45 -37.94 -9.17
C THR A 587 5.09 -37.11 -10.31
N GLY A 588 5.24 -35.79 -10.12
CA GLY A 588 5.67 -34.86 -11.18
C GLY A 588 4.57 -34.53 -12.20
N SER A 589 3.51 -35.34 -12.29
CA SER A 589 2.34 -35.10 -13.14
C SER A 589 1.05 -34.90 -12.32
N GLY A 590 1.17 -34.86 -10.99
CA GLY A 590 0.05 -34.64 -10.05
C GLY A 590 0.25 -35.41 -8.75
N TRP A 591 -0.74 -35.31 -7.88
CA TRP A 591 -0.69 -35.87 -6.53
C TRP A 591 -1.46 -37.19 -6.44
N LYS A 592 -0.93 -38.12 -5.64
CA LYS A 592 -1.55 -39.39 -5.28
C LYS A 592 -1.58 -39.52 -3.76
N TRP A 593 -2.53 -40.26 -3.23
CA TRP A 593 -2.56 -40.66 -1.83
C TRP A 593 -2.12 -42.12 -1.71
N GLN A 594 -0.97 -42.34 -1.08
CA GLN A 594 -0.49 -43.69 -0.79
C GLN A 594 -1.10 -44.17 0.53
N LEU A 595 -1.70 -45.33 0.50
CA LEU A 595 -2.30 -45.97 1.65
C LEU A 595 -1.23 -46.71 2.49
N GLU A 596 -1.58 -47.09 3.70
CA GLU A 596 -0.68 -47.80 4.62
C GLU A 596 -0.16 -49.14 4.06
N ASP A 597 -0.92 -49.77 3.19
CA ASP A 597 -0.53 -51.00 2.48
C ASP A 597 0.36 -50.75 1.26
N SER A 598 0.87 -49.53 1.10
CA SER A 598 1.69 -49.05 -0.01
C SER A 598 0.96 -49.02 -1.37
N SER A 599 -0.34 -49.30 -1.44
CA SER A 599 -1.16 -49.08 -2.63
C SER A 599 -1.55 -47.60 -2.76
N TYR A 600 -2.08 -47.19 -3.90
CA TYR A 600 -2.61 -45.85 -4.10
C TYR A 600 -4.13 -45.83 -4.09
N ALA A 601 -4.70 -44.77 -3.51
CA ALA A 601 -6.12 -44.49 -3.63
C ALA A 601 -6.51 -44.35 -5.10
N THR A 602 -7.45 -45.16 -5.59
CA THR A 602 -7.92 -45.13 -6.98
C THR A 602 -9.42 -45.17 -7.05
N ASN A 603 -9.99 -44.35 -7.93
CA ASN A 603 -11.43 -44.27 -8.21
C ASN A 603 -12.31 -44.14 -6.95
N GLN A 604 -11.85 -43.39 -5.93
CA GLN A 604 -12.55 -43.24 -4.65
C GLN A 604 -12.43 -41.81 -4.11
N THR A 605 -13.34 -41.48 -3.23
CA THR A 605 -13.35 -40.22 -2.48
C THR A 605 -12.94 -40.53 -1.04
N ILE A 606 -11.95 -39.78 -0.52
CA ILE A 606 -11.38 -40.00 0.83
C ILE A 606 -11.37 -38.68 1.56
N THR A 607 -11.73 -38.71 2.84
CA THR A 607 -11.50 -37.58 3.75
C THR A 607 -10.11 -37.73 4.37
N ILE A 608 -9.27 -36.72 4.18
CA ILE A 608 -7.90 -36.65 4.69
C ILE A 608 -7.81 -35.34 5.50
N GLY A 609 -7.63 -35.48 6.82
CA GLY A 609 -7.85 -34.36 7.73
C GLY A 609 -9.32 -33.90 7.64
N ASP A 610 -9.53 -32.59 7.52
CA ASP A 610 -10.89 -31.99 7.42
C ASP A 610 -11.39 -31.84 5.97
N ALA A 611 -10.60 -32.24 4.97
CA ALA A 611 -10.94 -32.06 3.57
C ALA A 611 -11.23 -33.39 2.86
N THR A 612 -12.18 -33.37 1.92
CA THR A 612 -12.55 -34.53 1.11
C THR A 612 -11.90 -34.40 -0.26
N TYR A 613 -11.18 -35.43 -0.67
CA TYR A 613 -10.44 -35.52 -1.94
C TYR A 613 -11.00 -36.62 -2.83
N ARG A 614 -10.91 -36.44 -4.13
CA ARG A 614 -11.27 -37.45 -5.11
C ARG A 614 -10.03 -37.92 -5.87
N PHE A 615 -9.89 -39.24 -6.01
CA PHE A 615 -8.84 -39.85 -6.81
C PHE A 615 -9.46 -40.58 -8.01
N ASN A 616 -8.97 -40.29 -9.21
CA ASN A 616 -9.45 -40.91 -10.43
C ASN A 616 -8.99 -42.39 -10.58
N ALA A 617 -9.34 -43.05 -11.67
CA ALA A 617 -8.94 -44.44 -11.92
C ALA A 617 -7.42 -44.66 -12.03
N ALA A 618 -6.65 -43.60 -12.38
CA ALA A 618 -5.18 -43.63 -12.39
C ALA A 618 -4.57 -43.34 -11.02
N GLY A 619 -5.38 -43.11 -10.00
CA GLY A 619 -4.98 -42.72 -8.64
C GLY A 619 -4.54 -41.26 -8.53
N MET A 620 -4.79 -40.43 -9.53
CA MET A 620 -4.46 -39.03 -9.51
C MET A 620 -5.56 -38.23 -8.79
N MET A 621 -5.15 -37.30 -7.94
CA MET A 621 -6.05 -36.37 -7.29
C MET A 621 -6.80 -35.53 -8.33
N VAL A 622 -8.11 -35.42 -8.17
CA VAL A 622 -8.98 -34.65 -9.07
C VAL A 622 -9.05 -33.20 -8.61
N THR A 623 -9.03 -32.27 -9.56
CA THR A 623 -9.27 -30.84 -9.39
C THR A 623 -10.28 -30.34 -10.41
N GLY A 624 -11.00 -29.26 -10.10
CA GLY A 624 -12.06 -28.73 -10.95
C GLY A 624 -13.36 -29.56 -10.85
N TRP A 625 -14.16 -29.49 -11.90
CA TRP A 625 -15.45 -30.19 -11.95
C TRP A 625 -15.28 -31.70 -12.15
N ASP A 626 -15.97 -32.47 -11.33
CA ASP A 626 -16.02 -33.95 -11.42
C ASP A 626 -17.47 -34.43 -11.42
N LEU A 627 -17.77 -35.30 -12.36
CA LEU A 627 -19.10 -35.89 -12.52
C LEU A 627 -19.11 -37.32 -12.01
N GLN A 628 -19.84 -37.58 -10.91
CA GLN A 628 -20.03 -38.90 -10.32
C GLN A 628 -21.50 -39.22 -10.24
N ASP A 629 -21.91 -40.34 -10.81
CA ASP A 629 -23.32 -40.84 -10.76
C ASP A 629 -24.35 -39.77 -11.20
N GLY A 630 -24.00 -38.98 -12.21
CA GLY A 630 -24.83 -37.89 -12.72
C GLY A 630 -24.89 -36.63 -11.84
N LYS A 631 -24.05 -36.52 -10.82
CA LYS A 631 -23.94 -35.37 -9.91
C LYS A 631 -22.60 -34.69 -10.08
N TRP A 632 -22.64 -33.39 -10.26
CA TRP A 632 -21.43 -32.55 -10.33
C TRP A 632 -20.97 -32.15 -8.93
N SER A 633 -19.69 -32.29 -8.67
CA SER A 633 -18.99 -31.70 -7.52
C SER A 633 -17.79 -30.89 -8.02
N TYR A 634 -17.35 -29.93 -7.26
CA TYR A 634 -16.18 -29.12 -7.58
C TYR A 634 -15.10 -29.36 -6.54
N TYR A 635 -13.90 -29.63 -7.04
CA TYR A 635 -12.69 -29.78 -6.23
C TYR A 635 -11.77 -28.61 -6.53
N ASN A 636 -11.34 -27.92 -5.50
CA ASN A 636 -10.45 -26.77 -5.68
C ASN A 636 -9.10 -27.18 -6.27
N ALA A 637 -8.24 -26.21 -6.55
CA ALA A 637 -6.91 -26.47 -7.12
C ALA A 637 -6.04 -27.36 -6.21
N TYR A 638 -6.40 -27.50 -4.94
CA TYR A 638 -5.73 -28.35 -3.97
C TYR A 638 -6.38 -29.76 -3.85
N GLY A 639 -7.36 -30.02 -4.69
CA GLY A 639 -8.10 -31.28 -4.69
C GLY A 639 -9.14 -31.41 -3.58
N ALA A 640 -9.29 -30.41 -2.70
CA ALA A 640 -10.33 -30.44 -1.67
C ALA A 640 -11.69 -30.14 -2.28
N ARG A 641 -12.72 -30.95 -1.91
CA ARG A 641 -14.09 -30.72 -2.34
C ARG A 641 -14.64 -29.44 -1.76
N VAL A 642 -15.23 -28.60 -2.61
CA VAL A 642 -15.82 -27.31 -2.23
C VAL A 642 -17.30 -27.47 -1.87
N SER A 643 -17.78 -26.61 -0.96
CA SER A 643 -19.19 -26.41 -0.65
C SER A 643 -19.52 -24.93 -0.62
N GLY A 644 -20.80 -24.54 -0.75
CA GLY A 644 -21.22 -23.15 -0.85
C GLY A 644 -21.04 -22.57 -2.25
N TRP A 645 -20.89 -21.26 -2.34
CA TRP A 645 -20.72 -20.56 -3.64
C TRP A 645 -19.33 -20.78 -4.23
N VAL A 646 -19.31 -21.11 -5.51
CA VAL A 646 -18.07 -21.23 -6.29
C VAL A 646 -18.22 -20.46 -7.61
N LYS A 647 -17.17 -19.75 -8.00
CA LYS A 647 -17.13 -19.03 -9.27
C LYS A 647 -16.16 -19.72 -10.24
N ASP A 648 -16.68 -20.20 -11.36
CA ASP A 648 -15.91 -20.74 -12.47
C ASP A 648 -16.57 -20.30 -13.78
N GLY A 649 -16.16 -19.14 -14.27
CA GLY A 649 -16.84 -18.43 -15.37
C GLY A 649 -18.19 -17.82 -14.91
N SER A 650 -19.06 -18.64 -14.34
CA SER A 650 -20.33 -18.26 -13.68
C SER A 650 -20.28 -18.60 -12.19
N TRP A 651 -21.27 -18.11 -11.41
CA TRP A 651 -21.46 -18.54 -10.06
C TRP A 651 -22.25 -19.86 -10.02
N TYR A 652 -21.82 -20.78 -9.18
CA TYR A 652 -22.47 -22.07 -8.90
C TYR A 652 -22.61 -22.23 -7.39
N TYR A 653 -23.60 -22.99 -6.95
CA TYR A 653 -23.77 -23.31 -5.54
C TYR A 653 -23.65 -24.82 -5.31
N LEU A 654 -22.73 -25.19 -4.43
CA LEU A 654 -22.51 -26.58 -4.00
C LEU A 654 -23.18 -26.77 -2.65
N ASP A 655 -24.06 -27.74 -2.54
CA ASP A 655 -24.77 -28.07 -1.30
C ASP A 655 -23.78 -28.31 -0.14
N PRO A 656 -23.88 -27.60 0.98
CA PRO A 656 -22.88 -27.66 2.06
C PRO A 656 -22.73 -29.06 2.68
N ALA A 657 -23.79 -29.88 2.70
CA ALA A 657 -23.74 -31.20 3.29
C ALA A 657 -23.15 -32.26 2.35
N THR A 658 -23.40 -32.13 1.05
CA THR A 658 -23.07 -33.16 0.07
C THR A 658 -21.94 -32.74 -0.89
N GLY A 659 -21.67 -31.46 -1.05
CA GLY A 659 -20.74 -30.92 -2.08
C GLY A 659 -21.27 -31.06 -3.50
N VAL A 660 -22.55 -31.36 -3.69
CA VAL A 660 -23.18 -31.54 -5.01
C VAL A 660 -23.69 -30.21 -5.52
N MET A 661 -23.46 -29.91 -6.78
CA MET A 661 -23.92 -28.71 -7.47
C MET A 661 -25.46 -28.64 -7.48
N ALA A 662 -26.00 -27.54 -6.97
CA ALA A 662 -27.43 -27.26 -6.99
C ALA A 662 -27.88 -26.76 -8.37
N THR A 663 -29.16 -26.97 -8.67
CA THR A 663 -29.86 -26.43 -9.84
C THR A 663 -31.26 -25.97 -9.45
N GLY A 664 -31.86 -25.05 -10.21
CA GLY A 664 -33.17 -24.51 -9.88
C GLY A 664 -33.11 -23.51 -8.70
N TRP A 665 -34.22 -23.39 -7.97
CA TRP A 665 -34.27 -22.48 -6.83
C TRP A 665 -33.48 -23.00 -5.64
N VAL A 666 -32.64 -22.14 -5.06
CA VAL A 666 -31.89 -22.44 -3.82
C VAL A 666 -31.99 -21.25 -2.88
N GLN A 667 -32.15 -21.52 -1.59
CA GLN A 667 -32.13 -20.49 -0.54
C GLN A 667 -30.83 -20.58 0.23
N VAL A 668 -30.10 -19.49 0.24
CA VAL A 668 -28.81 -19.36 0.95
C VAL A 668 -28.92 -18.15 1.89
N ASP A 669 -28.74 -18.37 3.18
CA ASP A 669 -28.81 -17.33 4.23
C ASP A 669 -30.09 -16.47 4.14
N GLY A 670 -31.24 -17.14 3.88
CA GLY A 670 -32.54 -16.50 3.80
C GLY A 670 -32.83 -15.83 2.43
N THR A 671 -31.86 -15.74 1.53
CA THR A 671 -31.99 -15.14 0.20
C THR A 671 -32.22 -16.23 -0.85
N TRP A 672 -33.18 -16.03 -1.76
CA TRP A 672 -33.43 -16.95 -2.87
C TRP A 672 -32.61 -16.59 -4.10
N TYR A 673 -32.06 -17.65 -4.72
CA TYR A 673 -31.33 -17.61 -5.98
C TYR A 673 -31.90 -18.61 -6.97
N LEU A 674 -31.79 -18.33 -8.24
CA LEU A 674 -32.18 -19.27 -9.30
C LEU A 674 -30.94 -19.68 -10.10
N LEU A 675 -30.72 -20.99 -10.15
CA LEU A 675 -29.63 -21.59 -10.89
C LEU A 675 -30.17 -22.26 -12.15
N SER A 676 -29.44 -22.18 -13.24
CA SER A 676 -29.79 -22.85 -14.51
C SER A 676 -29.74 -24.39 -14.38
N ALA A 677 -30.16 -25.08 -15.40
CA ALA A 677 -30.01 -26.55 -15.48
C ALA A 677 -28.54 -27.00 -15.51
N SER A 678 -27.62 -26.10 -15.93
CA SER A 678 -26.17 -26.31 -15.86
C SER A 678 -25.55 -25.87 -14.54
N GLY A 679 -26.35 -25.44 -13.56
CA GLY A 679 -25.92 -24.97 -12.25
C GLY A 679 -25.52 -23.50 -12.21
N ALA A 680 -25.38 -22.82 -13.34
CA ALA A 680 -24.96 -21.42 -13.36
C ALA A 680 -26.04 -20.49 -12.78
N MET A 681 -25.64 -19.58 -11.88
CA MET A 681 -26.50 -18.57 -11.27
C MET A 681 -27.07 -17.63 -12.34
N LEU A 682 -28.37 -17.39 -12.29
CA LEU A 682 -29.09 -16.53 -13.22
C LEU A 682 -29.26 -15.13 -12.60
N THR A 683 -29.35 -14.11 -13.47
CA THR A 683 -29.58 -12.70 -13.12
C THR A 683 -30.60 -12.08 -14.05
N GLY A 684 -31.15 -10.91 -13.71
CA GLY A 684 -32.13 -10.19 -14.52
C GLY A 684 -33.48 -10.90 -14.58
N TRP A 685 -34.24 -10.70 -15.67
CA TRP A 685 -35.55 -11.30 -15.87
C TRP A 685 -35.47 -12.81 -16.10
N GLN A 686 -36.22 -13.58 -15.31
CA GLN A 686 -36.31 -15.03 -15.42
C GLN A 686 -37.80 -15.49 -15.40
N HIS A 687 -38.07 -16.52 -16.20
CA HIS A 687 -39.40 -17.15 -16.20
C HIS A 687 -39.30 -18.59 -15.68
N ALA A 688 -39.77 -18.80 -14.45
CA ALA A 688 -39.77 -20.11 -13.79
C ALA A 688 -41.16 -20.42 -13.21
N GLY A 689 -42.14 -20.66 -14.11
CA GLY A 689 -43.58 -20.76 -13.76
C GLY A 689 -44.27 -19.39 -13.68
N SER A 690 -43.58 -18.39 -13.14
CA SER A 690 -43.92 -16.96 -13.17
C SER A 690 -42.71 -16.14 -13.55
N TRP A 691 -42.90 -14.83 -13.76
CA TRP A 691 -41.75 -13.91 -13.98
C TRP A 691 -41.16 -13.48 -12.64
N TYR A 692 -39.85 -13.50 -12.58
CA TYR A 692 -39.02 -13.06 -11.45
C TYR A 692 -37.97 -12.09 -11.96
N TYR A 693 -37.48 -11.22 -11.08
CA TYR A 693 -36.33 -10.39 -11.38
C TYR A 693 -35.23 -10.61 -10.34
N LEU A 694 -34.08 -11.00 -10.82
CA LEU A 694 -32.90 -11.30 -10.00
C LEU A 694 -31.90 -10.15 -10.11
N ALA A 695 -31.40 -9.69 -8.98
CA ALA A 695 -30.37 -8.66 -8.92
C ALA A 695 -29.09 -9.10 -9.67
N PRO A 696 -28.16 -8.20 -9.98
CA PRO A 696 -26.83 -8.58 -10.48
C PRO A 696 -26.07 -9.54 -9.56
N SER A 697 -26.34 -9.51 -8.26
CA SER A 697 -25.84 -10.47 -7.27
C SER A 697 -26.49 -11.86 -7.35
N GLY A 698 -27.48 -12.05 -8.21
CA GLY A 698 -28.31 -13.26 -8.28
C GLY A 698 -29.49 -13.30 -7.31
N ALA A 699 -29.55 -12.41 -6.31
CA ALA A 699 -30.60 -12.38 -5.30
C ALA A 699 -31.97 -12.10 -5.92
N MET A 700 -32.98 -12.90 -5.58
CA MET A 700 -34.38 -12.68 -5.97
C MET A 700 -34.93 -11.40 -5.32
N LEU A 701 -35.49 -10.52 -6.12
CA LEU A 701 -36.04 -9.25 -5.65
C LEU A 701 -37.54 -9.36 -5.36
N THR A 702 -37.98 -8.62 -4.34
CA THR A 702 -39.39 -8.53 -3.91
C THR A 702 -39.77 -7.05 -3.78
N GLY A 703 -41.04 -6.73 -3.69
CA GLY A 703 -41.56 -5.39 -3.53
C GLY A 703 -41.42 -4.54 -4.81
N TRP A 704 -41.40 -3.21 -4.65
CA TRP A 704 -41.29 -2.28 -5.77
C TRP A 704 -39.88 -2.27 -6.35
N GLN A 705 -39.81 -2.49 -7.68
CA GLN A 705 -38.52 -2.46 -8.40
C GLN A 705 -38.64 -1.57 -9.64
N HIS A 706 -37.64 -0.69 -9.83
CA HIS A 706 -37.52 0.14 -11.03
C HIS A 706 -36.53 -0.51 -12.01
N VAL A 707 -37.07 -1.14 -13.05
CA VAL A 707 -36.24 -1.89 -14.01
C VAL A 707 -36.29 -1.16 -15.37
N GLY A 708 -35.14 -0.66 -15.80
CA GLY A 708 -35.05 0.21 -16.96
C GLY A 708 -35.76 1.55 -16.70
N VAL A 709 -36.88 1.81 -17.41
CA VAL A 709 -37.69 3.02 -17.27
C VAL A 709 -39.07 2.76 -16.67
N THR A 710 -39.28 1.55 -16.12
CA THR A 710 -40.59 1.06 -15.73
C THR A 710 -40.60 0.53 -14.31
N TRP A 711 -41.67 0.80 -13.57
CA TRP A 711 -41.88 0.22 -12.24
C TRP A 711 -42.64 -1.10 -12.33
N TYR A 712 -42.19 -2.07 -11.53
CA TYR A 712 -42.77 -3.38 -11.33
C TYR A 712 -42.96 -3.62 -9.84
N TYR A 713 -43.88 -4.54 -9.48
CA TYR A 713 -43.97 -5.03 -8.12
C TYR A 713 -43.87 -6.55 -8.12
N PHE A 714 -43.06 -7.06 -7.19
CA PHE A 714 -42.85 -8.48 -6.99
C PHE A 714 -43.41 -8.86 -5.62
N ALA A 715 -44.26 -9.89 -5.60
CA ALA A 715 -44.86 -10.39 -4.36
C ALA A 715 -43.80 -10.91 -3.37
N GLY A 716 -44.19 -11.25 -2.15
CA GLY A 716 -43.26 -11.72 -1.13
C GLY A 716 -42.54 -13.03 -1.48
N ASP A 717 -43.07 -13.82 -2.39
CA ASP A 717 -42.45 -15.03 -2.96
C ASP A 717 -41.67 -14.72 -4.27
N GLY A 718 -41.51 -13.43 -4.63
CA GLY A 718 -40.71 -12.96 -5.74
C GLY A 718 -41.41 -12.97 -7.11
N HIS A 719 -42.64 -13.49 -7.24
CA HIS A 719 -43.32 -13.46 -8.54
C HIS A 719 -43.79 -12.05 -8.93
N MET A 720 -43.64 -11.68 -10.20
CA MET A 720 -44.13 -10.44 -10.77
C MET A 720 -45.67 -10.39 -10.78
N VAL A 721 -46.26 -9.36 -10.20
CA VAL A 721 -47.71 -9.19 -10.18
C VAL A 721 -48.25 -8.55 -11.45
N THR A 722 -49.51 -8.87 -11.79
CA THR A 722 -50.27 -8.27 -12.89
C THR A 722 -51.70 -7.96 -12.45
N GLY A 723 -52.40 -7.11 -13.19
CA GLY A 723 -53.78 -6.71 -12.86
C GLY A 723 -53.84 -5.79 -11.64
N TRP A 724 -55.02 -5.75 -10.99
CA TRP A 724 -55.22 -4.95 -9.78
C TRP A 724 -54.59 -5.58 -8.56
N GLN A 725 -53.76 -4.80 -7.87
CA GLN A 725 -53.08 -5.22 -6.62
C GLN A 725 -53.29 -4.19 -5.53
N MET A 726 -53.57 -4.63 -4.32
CA MET A 726 -53.61 -3.77 -3.13
C MET A 726 -52.26 -3.86 -2.41
N ILE A 727 -51.51 -2.74 -2.42
CA ILE A 727 -50.20 -2.66 -1.81
C ILE A 727 -50.23 -1.51 -0.79
N ASP A 728 -49.90 -1.75 0.44
CA ASP A 728 -49.90 -0.77 1.55
C ASP A 728 -51.21 0.06 1.62
N GLY A 729 -52.34 -0.63 1.44
CA GLY A 729 -53.69 -0.03 1.54
C GLY A 729 -54.10 0.83 0.34
N ARG A 730 -53.38 0.77 -0.77
CA ARG A 730 -53.68 1.49 -2.03
C ARG A 730 -53.80 0.52 -3.19
N TRP A 731 -54.70 0.79 -4.12
CA TRP A 731 -54.89 0.01 -5.34
C TRP A 731 -53.94 0.52 -6.45
N TYR A 732 -53.22 -0.44 -7.05
CA TYR A 732 -52.35 -0.22 -8.20
C TYR A 732 -52.74 -1.18 -9.33
N TYR A 733 -52.63 -0.74 -10.55
CA TYR A 733 -52.90 -1.60 -11.70
C TYR A 733 -51.62 -1.85 -12.51
N PHE A 734 -51.35 -3.14 -12.75
CA PHE A 734 -50.19 -3.59 -13.52
C PHE A 734 -50.66 -4.22 -14.84
N ALA A 735 -50.05 -3.81 -15.95
CA ALA A 735 -50.32 -4.43 -17.25
C ALA A 735 -50.00 -5.92 -17.26
N SER A 736 -50.40 -6.64 -18.31
CA SER A 736 -50.06 -8.05 -18.50
C SER A 736 -48.53 -8.28 -18.62
N SER A 737 -47.77 -7.24 -18.94
CA SER A 737 -46.31 -7.21 -18.94
C SER A 737 -45.71 -7.01 -17.54
N GLY A 738 -46.52 -6.80 -16.49
CA GLY A 738 -46.14 -6.44 -15.14
C GLY A 738 -45.79 -4.94 -14.94
N ALA A 739 -45.83 -4.14 -15.97
CA ALA A 739 -45.54 -2.70 -15.88
C ALA A 739 -46.65 -2.00 -15.08
N TRP A 740 -46.30 -1.20 -14.09
CA TRP A 740 -47.24 -0.30 -13.43
C TRP A 740 -47.74 0.79 -14.40
N ILE A 741 -49.05 1.02 -14.44
CA ILE A 741 -49.69 2.00 -15.35
C ILE A 741 -50.38 3.08 -14.52
#